data_85eea859822a2333e6dfb276b3ef1950
#
_entry.id   85eea859822a2333e6dfb276b3ef1950
#
_cell.length_a   1.000
_cell.length_b   1.000
_cell.length_c   1.000
_cell.angle_alpha   90.00
_cell.angle_beta   90.00
_cell.angle_gamma   90.00
#
_symmetry.space_group_name_H-M   'P 1'
#
loop_
_entity.id
_entity.type
_entity.pdbx_description
1 polymer ?
#
loop_
_entity_poly.entity_id
_entity_poly.type
_entity_poly.pdbx_seq_one_letter_code
_entity_poly.pdbx_strand_id
1 'polypeptide(L)'
;NKAGNVDLDTGAVLFSSSLLKALFGLISTEGKVDEEKFHQFCNEESRISFYGDFLYPLANDSTLEDFYKEAAEGELNDVLRECRTQIWNAIHKFSMKLLCLSPAEFIHFGTTRELRNLVTKDVLDYEFLDWKMQVNSAVLEDGFAAHNAYVGRKAKIGKEAYIENAYVLGNSEIGEGTVLSHVRIMDRKIPEQVVLHGLELPEGKKVIRIYGVADNPKGKYPQEVHFLGTTLNQFMEINGVSKEDLWDDAKTYLWFAKLYPVCADREEALDMADIIYKMAQGMASREEVEKWCASERMSLYSSFNAADIEASSELERFLENRVLAKRFIWNLEQGMYYEDALKIFGKRGISQEIFRLLMKDAANSEFSLKIRIYHAISRYMKSTRTIYDELHYDAIESDCFGTIQNVIYAEAEKNLPDSAGYKIAKDQVEIALPVRVNWGGGWTDTPPHCNEKGGVVLNAAMKLRGIYPVQITVKKLAELHVEFESKDIGVYTTVNSATEIQDCHNPYDSFALHKAALIACGIIPVKEEVDLQEILKRLGGGIYLSTQVYGVPKGSGLGTSSILSGACVKGIFEFLGLDRTDAEIYDVVLGMEQIMSTGGGWQDQVGGLTEGIKLISTKPGIAQNLVVEKIEMSEEGKKELKE
;
A
#
# COMPACT_ATOMS: atom_id res chain seq x y z
N ASN A 1 31.04 42.99 -14.85
CA ASN A 1 31.01 44.10 -13.89
C ASN A 1 32.44 44.59 -13.62
N LYS A 2 32.60 45.65 -12.80
CA LYS A 2 33.95 46.22 -12.44
C LYS A 2 34.89 45.21 -11.75
N ALA A 3 34.39 44.11 -11.22
CA ALA A 3 35.16 43.06 -10.59
C ALA A 3 35.49 41.88 -11.55
N GLY A 4 35.15 42.01 -12.84
CA GLY A 4 35.38 40.96 -13.84
C GLY A 4 34.37 39.81 -13.80
N ASN A 5 33.32 39.94 -13.01
CA ASN A 5 32.25 38.93 -12.95
C ASN A 5 31.19 39.17 -14.04
N VAL A 6 30.59 38.14 -14.54
CA VAL A 6 29.48 38.17 -15.47
C VAL A 6 28.20 37.83 -14.71
N ASP A 7 27.15 38.61 -14.90
CA ASP A 7 25.87 38.32 -14.32
C ASP A 7 25.18 37.22 -15.18
N LEU A 8 24.62 36.17 -14.51
CA LEU A 8 23.86 35.12 -15.17
C LEU A 8 22.41 35.56 -15.33
N ASP A 9 21.88 35.40 -16.52
CA ASP A 9 20.44 35.55 -16.77
C ASP A 9 19.68 34.37 -16.17
N THR A 10 18.72 34.66 -15.30
CA THR A 10 17.88 33.64 -14.66
C THR A 10 16.69 33.19 -15.53
N GLY A 11 16.49 33.81 -16.68
CA GLY A 11 15.35 33.56 -17.55
C GLY A 11 14.02 34.08 -17.02
N ALA A 12 13.99 34.69 -15.84
CA ALA A 12 12.76 35.25 -15.27
C ALA A 12 12.58 36.70 -15.67
N VAL A 13 11.50 37.01 -16.38
CA VAL A 13 11.22 38.37 -16.88
C VAL A 13 9.81 38.81 -16.47
N LEU A 14 9.71 40.05 -15.98
CA LEU A 14 8.44 40.73 -15.71
C LEU A 14 8.11 41.70 -16.84
N PHE A 15 7.11 41.40 -17.61
CA PHE A 15 6.60 42.28 -18.63
C PHE A 15 5.53 43.25 -18.10
N SER A 16 5.64 44.52 -18.45
CA SER A 16 4.58 45.48 -18.19
C SER A 16 3.33 45.18 -19.03
N SER A 17 2.16 45.53 -18.53
CA SER A 17 0.90 45.34 -19.28
C SER A 17 0.88 46.10 -20.63
N SER A 18 1.61 47.21 -20.74
CA SER A 18 1.74 47.95 -21.98
C SER A 18 2.60 47.22 -23.02
N LEU A 19 3.70 46.57 -22.59
CA LEU A 19 4.52 45.75 -23.47
C LEU A 19 3.76 44.50 -23.91
N LEU A 20 3.07 43.80 -22.97
CA LEU A 20 2.23 42.65 -23.32
C LEU A 20 1.13 43.00 -24.31
N LYS A 21 0.50 44.16 -24.17
CA LYS A 21 -0.50 44.65 -25.16
C LYS A 21 0.14 44.91 -26.53
N ALA A 22 1.37 45.42 -26.59
CA ALA A 22 2.08 45.60 -27.84
C ALA A 22 2.40 44.29 -28.54
N LEU A 23 2.89 43.30 -27.78
CA LEU A 23 3.12 41.92 -28.29
C LEU A 23 1.82 41.25 -28.72
N PHE A 24 0.77 41.34 -27.90
CA PHE A 24 -0.55 40.79 -28.24
C PHE A 24 -1.14 41.42 -29.51
N GLY A 25 -0.86 42.70 -29.74
CA GLY A 25 -1.26 43.38 -30.97
C GLY A 25 -0.70 42.78 -32.26
N LEU A 26 0.45 42.08 -32.18
CA LEU A 26 1.04 41.41 -33.33
C LEU A 26 0.24 40.17 -33.79
N ILE A 27 -0.42 39.53 -32.85
CA ILE A 27 -1.16 38.27 -33.09
C ILE A 27 -2.68 38.41 -32.92
N SER A 28 -3.18 39.64 -32.83
CA SER A 28 -4.61 39.86 -32.56
C SER A 28 -5.25 40.86 -33.55
N THR A 29 -6.56 40.70 -33.74
CA THR A 29 -7.43 41.63 -34.45
C THR A 29 -8.66 41.88 -33.58
N GLU A 30 -9.03 43.16 -33.39
CA GLU A 30 -10.17 43.56 -32.54
C GLU A 30 -10.15 42.98 -31.10
N GLY A 31 -8.94 42.77 -30.55
CA GLY A 31 -8.76 42.25 -29.19
C GLY A 31 -8.96 40.72 -29.02
N LYS A 32 -9.04 39.98 -30.10
CA LYS A 32 -9.07 38.52 -30.13
C LYS A 32 -7.85 38.00 -30.90
N VAL A 33 -7.39 36.81 -30.56
CA VAL A 33 -6.33 36.11 -31.30
C VAL A 33 -6.80 35.92 -32.75
N ASP A 34 -5.96 36.30 -33.69
CA ASP A 34 -6.11 36.14 -35.13
C ASP A 34 -5.22 34.95 -35.55
N GLU A 35 -5.83 33.89 -36.03
CA GLU A 35 -5.12 32.63 -36.31
C GLU A 35 -4.05 32.81 -37.41
N GLU A 36 -4.32 33.60 -38.44
CA GLU A 36 -3.34 33.85 -39.52
C GLU A 36 -2.12 34.58 -38.97
N LYS A 37 -2.35 35.67 -38.21
CA LYS A 37 -1.27 36.41 -37.55
C LYS A 37 -0.52 35.53 -36.52
N PHE A 38 -1.22 34.71 -35.73
CA PHE A 38 -0.59 33.80 -34.78
C PHE A 38 0.33 32.84 -35.50
N HIS A 39 -0.13 32.20 -36.57
CA HIS A 39 0.67 31.25 -37.34
C HIS A 39 1.85 31.90 -38.09
N GLN A 40 1.82 33.20 -38.35
CA GLN A 40 2.98 33.90 -38.89
C GLN A 40 4.17 33.89 -37.92
N PHE A 41 3.91 34.04 -36.60
CA PHE A 41 4.96 34.03 -35.57
C PHE A 41 5.23 32.65 -34.99
N CYS A 42 4.24 31.78 -34.94
CA CYS A 42 4.30 30.46 -34.30
C CYS A 42 4.34 29.34 -35.36
N ASN A 43 5.47 29.12 -35.97
CA ASN A 43 5.69 28.09 -36.97
C ASN A 43 7.16 27.63 -36.96
N GLU A 44 7.44 26.53 -37.67
CA GLU A 44 8.78 25.95 -37.75
C GLU A 44 9.81 26.77 -38.54
N GLU A 45 9.37 27.71 -39.33
CA GLU A 45 10.27 28.58 -40.13
C GLU A 45 10.69 29.82 -39.35
N SER A 46 9.77 30.43 -38.59
CA SER A 46 10.07 31.62 -37.78
C SER A 46 10.84 31.25 -36.50
N ARG A 47 10.49 30.18 -35.82
CA ARG A 47 11.13 29.68 -34.58
C ARG A 47 11.54 30.80 -33.62
N ILE A 48 10.59 31.68 -33.31
CA ILE A 48 10.81 32.85 -32.45
C ILE A 48 11.37 32.41 -31.09
N SER A 49 12.49 33.01 -30.69
CA SER A 49 13.17 32.77 -29.42
C SER A 49 12.76 33.81 -28.39
N PHE A 50 12.47 33.36 -27.16
CA PHE A 50 12.14 34.29 -26.08
C PHE A 50 13.29 35.26 -25.79
N TYR A 51 14.52 34.76 -25.70
CA TYR A 51 15.68 35.61 -25.39
C TYR A 51 16.13 36.47 -26.57
N GLY A 52 16.34 35.86 -27.70
CA GLY A 52 16.81 36.53 -28.89
C GLY A 52 15.80 37.53 -29.46
N ASP A 53 14.52 37.12 -29.51
CA ASP A 53 13.53 37.89 -30.26
C ASP A 53 12.67 38.84 -29.42
N PHE A 54 12.46 38.57 -28.12
CA PHE A 54 11.69 39.44 -27.24
C PHE A 54 12.55 40.32 -26.31
N LEU A 55 13.73 39.87 -25.88
CA LEU A 55 14.55 40.64 -24.97
C LEU A 55 15.58 41.52 -25.68
N TYR A 56 16.16 41.05 -26.78
CA TYR A 56 17.17 41.80 -27.52
C TYR A 56 16.66 43.20 -27.99
N PRO A 57 15.45 43.35 -28.54
CA PRO A 57 14.91 44.65 -28.92
C PRO A 57 14.74 45.65 -27.77
N LEU A 58 14.71 45.16 -26.51
CA LEU A 58 14.54 46.01 -25.32
C LEU A 58 15.86 46.57 -24.79
N ALA A 59 17.01 46.12 -25.30
CA ALA A 59 18.30 46.65 -24.92
C ALA A 59 18.49 48.06 -25.51
N ASN A 60 18.97 49.00 -24.68
CA ASN A 60 19.09 50.41 -25.06
C ASN A 60 20.13 50.69 -26.17
N ASP A 61 21.08 49.79 -26.33
CA ASP A 61 22.20 49.84 -27.28
C ASP A 61 22.02 48.90 -28.47
N SER A 62 20.87 48.22 -28.58
CA SER A 62 20.56 47.35 -29.71
C SER A 62 20.16 48.16 -30.98
N THR A 63 20.48 47.60 -32.14
CA THR A 63 20.03 48.10 -33.44
C THR A 63 19.28 47.03 -34.20
N LEU A 64 18.41 47.44 -35.14
CA LEU A 64 17.67 46.48 -35.97
C LEU A 64 18.62 45.61 -36.83
N GLU A 65 19.75 46.21 -37.30
CA GLU A 65 20.73 45.48 -38.09
C GLU A 65 21.43 44.39 -37.27
N ASP A 66 21.77 44.68 -35.98
CA ASP A 66 22.37 43.71 -35.10
C ASP A 66 21.35 42.66 -34.66
N PHE A 67 20.09 43.06 -34.48
CA PHE A 67 19.01 42.10 -34.18
C PHE A 67 18.83 41.07 -35.31
N TYR A 68 19.00 41.44 -36.57
CA TYR A 68 19.01 40.45 -37.65
C TYR A 68 20.20 39.50 -37.61
N LYS A 69 21.32 39.89 -36.99
CA LYS A 69 22.51 39.04 -36.85
C LYS A 69 22.49 38.19 -35.59
N GLU A 70 21.57 38.43 -34.68
CA GLU A 70 21.46 37.67 -33.42
C GLU A 70 21.24 36.19 -33.71
N ALA A 71 21.84 35.33 -32.90
CA ALA A 71 21.73 33.89 -33.05
C ALA A 71 20.27 33.45 -32.98
N ALA A 72 19.83 32.71 -33.99
CA ALA A 72 18.48 32.18 -34.05
C ALA A 72 18.46 30.69 -33.65
N GLU A 73 17.32 30.22 -33.21
CA GLU A 73 17.08 28.79 -32.94
C GLU A 73 17.09 27.90 -34.22
N GLY A 74 17.04 28.53 -35.40
CA GLY A 74 17.16 27.90 -36.71
C GLY A 74 17.98 28.80 -37.69
N GLU A 75 18.02 28.40 -38.96
CA GLU A 75 18.65 29.25 -39.98
C GLU A 75 17.88 30.54 -40.17
N LEU A 76 18.58 31.66 -40.27
CA LEU A 76 17.98 32.95 -40.56
C LEU A 76 17.40 32.93 -42.00
N ASN A 77 16.10 33.13 -42.11
CA ASN A 77 15.36 33.12 -43.34
C ASN A 77 14.48 34.40 -43.45
N ASP A 78 13.82 34.58 -44.58
CA ASP A 78 13.01 35.79 -44.82
C ASP A 78 11.79 35.87 -43.91
N VAL A 79 11.21 34.71 -43.49
CA VAL A 79 10.06 34.68 -42.56
C VAL A 79 10.48 35.17 -41.18
N LEU A 80 11.60 34.67 -40.63
CA LEU A 80 12.13 35.12 -39.35
C LEU A 80 12.52 36.62 -39.40
N ARG A 81 13.13 37.06 -40.50
CA ARG A 81 13.48 38.47 -40.68
C ARG A 81 12.25 39.38 -40.64
N GLU A 82 11.17 39.02 -41.31
CA GLU A 82 9.91 39.78 -41.28
C GLU A 82 9.31 39.79 -39.86
N CYS A 83 9.25 38.65 -39.19
CA CYS A 83 8.81 38.55 -37.78
C CYS A 83 9.64 39.46 -36.87
N ARG A 84 10.97 39.46 -37.00
CA ARG A 84 11.87 40.31 -36.22
C ARG A 84 11.61 41.79 -36.48
N THR A 85 11.36 42.18 -37.73
CA THR A 85 10.98 43.56 -38.09
C THR A 85 9.72 44.00 -37.36
N GLN A 86 8.70 43.17 -37.36
CA GLN A 86 7.42 43.49 -36.71
C GLN A 86 7.57 43.55 -35.19
N ILE A 87 8.30 42.63 -34.58
CA ILE A 87 8.61 42.61 -33.14
C ILE A 87 9.37 43.88 -32.77
N TRP A 88 10.43 44.21 -33.50
CA TRP A 88 11.20 45.42 -33.25
C TRP A 88 10.32 46.69 -33.25
N ASN A 89 9.51 46.87 -34.28
CA ASN A 89 8.62 48.03 -34.40
C ASN A 89 7.60 48.12 -33.25
N ALA A 90 7.18 46.96 -32.73
CA ALA A 90 6.23 46.93 -31.63
C ALA A 90 6.86 47.24 -30.27
N ILE A 91 8.06 46.73 -29.97
CA ILE A 91 8.57 46.74 -28.61
C ILE A 91 9.86 47.49 -28.36
N HIS A 92 10.67 47.90 -29.38
CA HIS A 92 11.93 48.62 -29.17
C HIS A 92 11.78 49.96 -28.43
N LYS A 93 10.60 50.56 -28.44
CA LYS A 93 10.28 51.77 -27.67
C LYS A 93 10.20 51.55 -26.14
N PHE A 94 10.15 50.33 -25.67
CA PHE A 94 10.16 49.99 -24.25
C PHE A 94 11.60 49.78 -23.79
N SER A 95 11.86 50.05 -22.51
CA SER A 95 13.16 49.84 -21.89
C SER A 95 13.12 48.64 -20.92
N MET A 96 14.21 47.92 -20.85
CA MET A 96 14.41 46.83 -19.90
C MET A 96 15.18 47.37 -18.68
N LYS A 97 14.75 46.91 -17.48
CA LYS A 97 15.46 47.15 -16.24
C LYS A 97 15.96 45.82 -15.71
N LEU A 98 17.28 45.70 -15.54
CA LEU A 98 17.89 44.54 -14.93
C LEU A 98 17.72 44.56 -13.40
N LEU A 99 17.29 43.48 -12.83
CA LEU A 99 17.21 43.24 -11.38
C LEU A 99 18.27 42.20 -11.03
N CYS A 100 19.28 42.62 -10.26
CA CYS A 100 20.32 41.74 -9.78
C CYS A 100 19.87 41.08 -8.46
N LEU A 101 19.78 39.75 -8.43
CA LEU A 101 19.48 38.94 -7.24
C LEU A 101 20.78 38.42 -6.64
N SER A 102 21.01 38.69 -5.35
CA SER A 102 22.17 38.17 -4.63
C SER A 102 21.89 38.09 -3.13
N PRO A 103 22.17 36.94 -2.46
CA PRO A 103 22.67 35.69 -3.05
C PRO A 103 21.57 34.97 -3.86
N ALA A 104 21.99 34.27 -4.91
CA ALA A 104 21.10 33.47 -5.73
C ALA A 104 21.86 32.28 -6.33
N GLU A 105 21.15 31.19 -6.57
CA GLU A 105 21.62 30.03 -7.30
C GLU A 105 20.80 29.85 -8.57
N PHE A 106 21.45 29.40 -9.63
CA PHE A 106 20.81 29.11 -10.91
C PHE A 106 21.03 27.65 -11.29
N ILE A 107 19.93 26.90 -11.39
CA ILE A 107 19.95 25.49 -11.77
C ILE A 107 19.51 25.39 -13.24
N HIS A 108 20.41 24.88 -14.08
CA HIS A 108 20.12 24.61 -15.49
C HIS A 108 19.91 23.11 -15.73
N PHE A 109 18.82 22.74 -16.41
CA PHE A 109 18.52 21.37 -16.81
C PHE A 109 17.85 21.31 -18.19
N GLY A 110 18.59 21.73 -19.20
CA GLY A 110 18.14 21.80 -20.60
C GLY A 110 18.24 20.47 -21.36
N THR A 111 18.87 19.44 -20.77
CA THR A 111 19.03 18.10 -21.37
C THR A 111 18.55 17.00 -20.45
N THR A 112 18.20 15.84 -21.00
CA THR A 112 17.82 14.65 -20.19
C THR A 112 18.91 14.25 -19.21
N ARG A 113 20.19 14.36 -19.60
CA ARG A 113 21.33 14.09 -18.74
C ARG A 113 21.40 15.03 -17.55
N GLU A 114 21.21 16.33 -17.78
CA GLU A 114 21.21 17.34 -16.71
C GLU A 114 20.04 17.12 -15.75
N LEU A 115 18.83 16.89 -16.26
CA LEU A 115 17.68 16.59 -15.42
C LEU A 115 17.94 15.34 -14.57
N ARG A 116 18.42 14.23 -15.17
CA ARG A 116 18.75 13.02 -14.43
C ARG A 116 19.79 13.31 -13.33
N ASN A 117 20.88 14.00 -13.66
CA ASN A 117 21.93 14.34 -12.69
C ASN A 117 21.36 15.19 -11.54
N LEU A 118 20.53 16.19 -11.86
CA LEU A 118 19.87 17.02 -10.86
C LEU A 118 19.07 16.19 -9.85
N VAL A 119 18.25 15.24 -10.31
CA VAL A 119 17.39 14.45 -9.40
C VAL A 119 18.11 13.28 -8.72
N THR A 120 19.26 12.81 -9.24
CA THR A 120 19.96 11.64 -8.72
C THR A 120 21.24 11.97 -7.93
N LYS A 121 21.93 13.06 -8.27
CA LYS A 121 23.20 13.47 -7.66
C LYS A 121 23.08 14.81 -6.97
N ASP A 122 22.73 15.83 -7.77
CA ASP A 122 22.83 17.22 -7.34
C ASP A 122 21.70 17.60 -6.37
N VAL A 123 20.63 16.83 -6.33
CA VAL A 123 19.48 17.04 -5.43
C VAL A 123 19.87 17.13 -3.95
N LEU A 124 20.95 16.46 -3.55
CA LEU A 124 21.46 16.50 -2.18
C LEU A 124 22.00 17.87 -1.80
N ASP A 125 22.50 18.65 -2.76
CA ASP A 125 22.96 20.02 -2.55
C ASP A 125 21.78 20.98 -2.29
N TYR A 126 20.56 20.55 -2.60
CA TYR A 126 19.30 21.31 -2.47
C TYR A 126 18.39 20.79 -1.35
N GLU A 127 18.88 19.99 -0.42
CA GLU A 127 18.09 19.52 0.75
C GLU A 127 17.51 20.67 1.57
N PHE A 128 18.18 21.83 1.58
CA PHE A 128 17.68 23.04 2.25
C PHE A 128 16.37 23.58 1.65
N LEU A 129 16.01 23.17 0.44
CA LEU A 129 14.72 23.42 -0.22
C LEU A 129 13.71 22.28 0.01
N ASP A 130 14.02 21.32 0.87
CA ASP A 130 13.27 20.07 1.08
C ASP A 130 13.16 19.18 -0.18
N TRP A 131 14.11 19.31 -1.11
CA TRP A 131 14.23 18.45 -2.26
C TRP A 131 14.76 17.08 -1.86
N LYS A 132 14.25 16.03 -2.48
CA LYS A 132 14.56 14.63 -2.15
C LYS A 132 14.65 13.78 -3.41
N MET A 133 15.54 12.78 -3.40
CA MET A 133 15.62 11.78 -4.47
C MET A 133 14.31 10.99 -4.63
N GLN A 134 13.60 10.77 -3.52
CA GLN A 134 12.39 9.95 -3.52
C GLN A 134 11.19 10.77 -3.04
N VAL A 135 10.25 11.03 -3.94
CA VAL A 135 9.06 11.83 -3.69
C VAL A 135 7.83 11.03 -4.09
N ASN A 136 6.88 10.91 -3.15
CA ASN A 136 5.66 10.12 -3.35
C ASN A 136 5.94 8.75 -3.99
N SER A 137 6.90 8.00 -3.42
CA SER A 137 7.36 6.74 -3.99
C SER A 137 7.34 5.63 -2.96
N ALA A 138 7.06 4.41 -3.41
CA ALA A 138 7.11 3.20 -2.62
C ALA A 138 8.31 2.36 -3.11
N VAL A 139 9.47 2.61 -2.51
CA VAL A 139 10.75 1.97 -2.81
C VAL A 139 11.44 1.57 -1.51
N LEU A 140 12.28 0.52 -1.55
CA LEU A 140 12.97 -0.02 -0.37
C LEU A 140 14.47 0.26 -0.37
N GLU A 141 15.03 0.67 -1.52
CA GLU A 141 16.47 0.86 -1.71
C GLU A 141 16.78 2.33 -1.99
N ASP A 142 17.99 2.74 -1.63
CA ASP A 142 18.55 4.06 -1.93
C ASP A 142 19.49 3.98 -3.16
N GLY A 143 19.97 5.14 -3.63
CA GLY A 143 20.94 5.24 -4.73
C GLY A 143 20.35 5.49 -6.11
N PHE A 144 19.03 5.71 -6.19
CA PHE A 144 18.34 6.13 -7.40
C PHE A 144 17.19 7.11 -7.05
N ALA A 145 16.79 7.91 -8.02
CA ALA A 145 15.67 8.83 -7.85
C ALA A 145 14.34 8.19 -8.24
N ALA A 146 13.28 8.47 -7.47
CA ALA A 146 11.96 7.92 -7.71
C ALA A 146 10.87 8.95 -7.39
N HIS A 147 10.07 9.32 -8.38
CA HIS A 147 8.96 10.26 -8.25
C HIS A 147 7.65 9.60 -8.71
N ASN A 148 6.66 9.55 -7.84
CA ASN A 148 5.40 8.86 -8.11
C ASN A 148 5.63 7.43 -8.66
N ALA A 149 6.48 6.65 -7.99
CA ALA A 149 6.97 5.37 -8.47
C ALA A 149 6.81 4.26 -7.43
N TYR A 150 6.58 3.05 -7.92
CA TYR A 150 6.57 1.84 -7.10
C TYR A 150 7.60 0.85 -7.62
N VAL A 151 8.51 0.43 -6.75
CA VAL A 151 9.52 -0.60 -7.03
C VAL A 151 9.27 -1.81 -6.15
N GLY A 152 8.99 -2.95 -6.77
CA GLY A 152 8.74 -4.22 -6.08
C GLY A 152 10.01 -4.76 -5.42
N ARG A 153 9.83 -5.53 -4.34
CA ARG A 153 10.92 -6.06 -3.49
C ARG A 153 11.96 -6.94 -4.22
N LYS A 154 11.62 -7.49 -5.40
CA LYS A 154 12.51 -8.37 -6.18
C LYS A 154 13.21 -7.64 -7.32
N ALA A 155 12.79 -6.42 -7.64
CA ALA A 155 13.38 -5.62 -8.69
C ALA A 155 14.72 -5.06 -8.24
N LYS A 156 15.68 -4.99 -9.16
CA LYS A 156 17.01 -4.39 -8.95
C LYS A 156 17.13 -3.12 -9.76
N ILE A 157 17.50 -2.03 -9.11
CA ILE A 157 17.63 -0.73 -9.77
C ILE A 157 19.10 -0.33 -9.77
N GLY A 158 19.62 0.02 -10.95
CA GLY A 158 20.97 0.53 -11.11
C GLY A 158 21.15 1.91 -10.47
N LYS A 159 22.39 2.23 -10.09
CA LYS A 159 22.73 3.53 -9.53
C LYS A 159 22.37 4.66 -10.49
N GLU A 160 22.05 5.82 -9.95
CA GLU A 160 21.70 7.01 -10.75
C GLU A 160 20.52 6.82 -11.73
N ALA A 161 19.75 5.74 -11.59
CA ALA A 161 18.51 5.62 -12.34
C ALA A 161 17.47 6.64 -11.84
N TYR A 162 16.60 7.07 -12.74
CA TYR A 162 15.46 7.92 -12.42
C TYR A 162 14.16 7.25 -12.86
N ILE A 163 13.24 7.06 -11.93
CA ILE A 163 11.96 6.39 -12.16
C ILE A 163 10.84 7.36 -11.82
N GLU A 164 10.05 7.76 -12.80
CA GLU A 164 8.92 8.64 -12.60
C GLU A 164 7.63 8.09 -13.21
N ASN A 165 6.51 8.30 -12.52
CA ASN A 165 5.20 7.82 -12.97
C ASN A 165 5.24 6.37 -13.49
N ALA A 166 5.91 5.47 -12.76
CA ALA A 166 6.22 4.14 -13.25
C ALA A 166 6.16 3.05 -12.17
N TYR A 167 5.96 1.81 -12.62
CA TYR A 167 6.07 0.61 -11.81
C TYR A 167 7.19 -0.30 -12.32
N VAL A 168 8.00 -0.81 -11.40
CA VAL A 168 9.02 -1.83 -11.67
C VAL A 168 8.73 -3.02 -10.77
N LEU A 169 8.32 -4.13 -11.36
CA LEU A 169 7.80 -5.31 -10.67
C LEU A 169 8.58 -6.58 -11.04
N GLY A 170 8.30 -7.66 -10.29
CA GLY A 170 8.90 -8.98 -10.55
C GLY A 170 10.41 -8.98 -10.36
N ASN A 171 11.11 -9.79 -11.15
CA ASN A 171 12.58 -9.88 -11.16
C ASN A 171 13.20 -8.92 -12.20
N SER A 172 12.64 -7.71 -12.32
CA SER A 172 13.15 -6.72 -13.28
C SER A 172 14.51 -6.20 -12.86
N GLU A 173 15.37 -5.93 -13.85
CA GLU A 173 16.69 -5.31 -13.67
C GLU A 173 16.76 -4.03 -14.51
N ILE A 174 16.96 -2.88 -13.85
CA ILE A 174 17.08 -1.58 -14.52
C ILE A 174 18.53 -1.16 -14.50
N GLY A 175 19.08 -0.84 -15.69
CA GLY A 175 20.48 -0.45 -15.86
C GLY A 175 20.83 0.88 -15.18
N GLU A 176 22.12 1.09 -14.95
CA GLU A 176 22.65 2.30 -14.33
C GLU A 176 22.35 3.54 -15.20
N GLY A 177 21.95 4.63 -14.54
CA GLY A 177 21.66 5.91 -15.19
C GLY A 177 20.48 5.90 -16.17
N THR A 178 19.64 4.88 -16.13
CA THR A 178 18.44 4.76 -16.97
C THR A 178 17.29 5.59 -16.42
N VAL A 179 16.54 6.18 -17.33
CA VAL A 179 15.32 6.96 -17.02
C VAL A 179 14.08 6.18 -17.47
N LEU A 180 13.19 5.92 -16.54
CA LEU A 180 11.88 5.33 -16.81
C LEU A 180 10.77 6.35 -16.54
N SER A 181 9.92 6.59 -17.51
CA SER A 181 8.80 7.54 -17.39
C SER A 181 7.54 6.94 -18.00
N HIS A 182 6.42 6.96 -17.26
CA HIS A 182 5.09 6.49 -17.70
C HIS A 182 5.08 5.03 -18.22
N VAL A 183 5.90 4.16 -17.61
CA VAL A 183 6.01 2.75 -18.01
C VAL A 183 5.73 1.82 -16.84
N ARG A 184 5.30 0.61 -17.20
CA ARG A 184 5.15 -0.50 -16.26
C ARG A 184 6.05 -1.65 -16.71
N ILE A 185 7.09 -1.92 -15.91
CA ILE A 185 8.09 -2.95 -16.19
C ILE A 185 7.82 -4.16 -15.29
N MET A 186 7.75 -5.36 -15.88
CA MET A 186 7.56 -6.61 -15.16
C MET A 186 8.43 -7.70 -15.75
N ASP A 187 9.29 -8.31 -14.91
CA ASP A 187 10.19 -9.40 -15.27
C ASP A 187 11.03 -9.12 -16.55
N ARG A 188 11.53 -7.87 -16.68
CA ARG A 188 12.33 -7.42 -17.83
C ARG A 188 13.66 -6.85 -17.38
N LYS A 189 14.64 -6.93 -18.30
CA LYS A 189 15.93 -6.27 -18.15
C LYS A 189 15.98 -5.05 -19.08
N ILE A 190 16.16 -3.86 -18.48
CA ILE A 190 16.28 -2.60 -19.22
C ILE A 190 17.76 -2.19 -19.22
N PRO A 191 18.33 -1.84 -20.40
CA PRO A 191 19.73 -1.46 -20.52
C PRO A 191 20.09 -0.20 -19.72
N GLU A 192 21.39 0.02 -19.53
CA GLU A 192 21.91 1.24 -18.91
C GLU A 192 21.86 2.45 -19.85
N GLN A 193 21.86 3.67 -19.28
CA GLN A 193 21.96 4.94 -19.99
C GLN A 193 20.88 5.16 -21.08
N VAL A 194 19.73 4.55 -20.93
CA VAL A 194 18.59 4.74 -21.84
C VAL A 194 17.44 5.48 -21.17
N VAL A 195 16.60 6.10 -21.97
CA VAL A 195 15.29 6.63 -21.58
C VAL A 195 14.22 5.72 -22.17
N LEU A 196 13.31 5.23 -21.34
CA LEU A 196 12.05 4.63 -21.75
C LEU A 196 10.92 5.56 -21.31
N HIS A 197 10.21 6.12 -22.29
CA HIS A 197 9.09 7.00 -22.02
C HIS A 197 7.82 6.50 -22.74
N GLY A 198 6.82 6.10 -21.97
CA GLY A 198 5.53 5.67 -22.48
C GLY A 198 4.60 6.84 -22.73
N LEU A 199 3.82 6.75 -23.80
CA LEU A 199 2.73 7.69 -24.11
C LEU A 199 1.44 6.93 -24.37
N GLU A 200 0.37 7.46 -23.82
CA GLU A 200 -0.98 7.10 -24.19
C GLU A 200 -1.37 7.87 -25.46
N LEU A 201 -2.00 7.18 -26.41
CA LEU A 201 -2.50 7.75 -27.66
C LEU A 201 -4.02 7.59 -27.74
N PRO A 202 -4.72 8.34 -28.61
CA PRO A 202 -6.14 8.13 -28.87
C PRO A 202 -6.47 6.67 -29.20
N GLU A 203 -7.72 6.29 -28.98
CA GLU A 203 -8.22 4.93 -29.19
C GLU A 203 -7.53 3.86 -28.33
N GLY A 204 -6.86 4.27 -27.25
CA GLY A 204 -6.18 3.36 -26.34
C GLY A 204 -4.86 2.80 -26.85
N LYS A 205 -4.36 3.28 -28.00
CA LYS A 205 -3.05 2.89 -28.54
C LYS A 205 -1.91 3.39 -27.65
N LYS A 206 -0.74 2.82 -27.79
CA LYS A 206 0.45 3.08 -26.98
C LYS A 206 1.69 3.29 -27.85
N VAL A 207 2.58 4.14 -27.37
CA VAL A 207 3.94 4.29 -27.89
C VAL A 207 4.91 4.27 -26.72
N ILE A 208 5.98 3.50 -26.81
CA ILE A 208 7.12 3.61 -25.90
C ILE A 208 8.31 4.13 -26.71
N ARG A 209 8.81 5.28 -26.30
CA ARG A 209 9.97 5.94 -26.92
C ARG A 209 11.21 5.49 -26.16
N ILE A 210 12.18 4.87 -26.87
CA ILE A 210 13.49 4.52 -26.34
C ILE A 210 14.57 5.33 -27.05
N TYR A 211 15.44 5.98 -26.29
CA TYR A 211 16.61 6.73 -26.79
C TYR A 211 17.68 6.81 -25.72
N GLY A 212 18.91 7.17 -26.09
CA GLY A 212 20.01 7.33 -25.14
C GLY A 212 19.86 8.60 -24.29
N VAL A 213 20.25 8.53 -23.00
CA VAL A 213 20.23 9.70 -22.10
C VAL A 213 21.09 10.87 -22.68
N ALA A 214 22.08 10.54 -23.51
CA ALA A 214 22.97 11.49 -24.14
C ALA A 214 22.59 11.88 -25.58
N ASP A 215 21.55 11.29 -26.14
CA ASP A 215 21.16 11.56 -27.52
C ASP A 215 20.66 12.99 -27.67
N ASN A 216 21.03 13.63 -28.80
CA ASN A 216 20.62 14.98 -29.10
C ASN A 216 19.49 14.97 -30.16
N PRO A 217 18.24 15.25 -29.79
CA PRO A 217 17.12 15.27 -30.73
C PRO A 217 17.27 16.31 -31.85
N LYS A 218 18.07 17.36 -31.63
CA LYS A 218 18.36 18.42 -32.60
C LYS A 218 19.46 18.01 -33.61
N GLY A 219 20.05 16.80 -33.48
CA GLY A 219 21.04 16.29 -34.43
C GLY A 219 20.43 16.11 -35.83
N LYS A 220 21.09 16.61 -36.87
CA LYS A 220 20.59 16.62 -38.27
C LYS A 220 21.40 15.65 -39.16
N TYR A 221 20.73 14.67 -39.72
CA TYR A 221 21.31 13.81 -40.75
C TYR A 221 21.59 14.62 -42.04
N PRO A 222 22.73 14.44 -42.74
CA PRO A 222 23.71 13.33 -42.61
C PRO A 222 24.89 13.64 -41.65
N GLN A 223 24.81 14.66 -40.82
CA GLN A 223 25.83 14.85 -39.79
C GLN A 223 25.86 13.66 -38.83
N GLU A 224 26.91 13.57 -38.02
CA GLU A 224 27.00 12.55 -36.97
C GLU A 224 25.93 12.77 -35.91
N VAL A 225 24.94 11.89 -35.87
CA VAL A 225 23.83 11.89 -34.89
C VAL A 225 23.93 10.62 -34.07
N HIS A 226 24.08 10.76 -32.75
CA HIS A 226 24.07 9.62 -31.85
C HIS A 226 22.65 9.15 -31.55
N PHE A 227 22.46 7.83 -31.51
CA PHE A 227 21.22 7.16 -31.17
C PHE A 227 21.50 5.84 -30.45
N LEU A 228 21.11 5.73 -29.18
CA LEU A 228 21.28 4.53 -28.34
C LEU A 228 22.73 3.99 -28.31
N GLY A 229 23.72 4.89 -28.21
CA GLY A 229 25.13 4.56 -28.11
C GLY A 229 25.84 4.23 -29.43
N THR A 230 25.12 4.25 -30.56
CA THR A 230 25.68 4.17 -31.90
C THR A 230 25.43 5.45 -32.70
N THR A 231 25.82 5.51 -33.97
CA THR A 231 25.38 6.61 -34.84
C THR A 231 24.14 6.21 -35.64
N LEU A 232 23.31 7.19 -35.97
CA LEU A 232 22.11 6.95 -36.79
C LEU A 232 22.46 6.36 -38.16
N ASN A 233 23.62 6.74 -38.73
CA ASN A 233 24.14 6.15 -39.98
C ASN A 233 24.40 4.66 -39.82
N GLN A 234 25.10 4.24 -38.74
CA GLN A 234 25.34 2.83 -38.45
C GLN A 234 24.05 2.06 -38.18
N PHE A 235 23.10 2.65 -37.45
CA PHE A 235 21.77 2.07 -37.23
C PHE A 235 21.07 1.77 -38.55
N MET A 236 21.09 2.73 -39.52
CA MET A 236 20.47 2.56 -40.82
C MET A 236 21.19 1.51 -41.66
N GLU A 237 22.53 1.56 -41.70
CA GLU A 237 23.37 0.63 -42.51
C GLU A 237 23.22 -0.83 -42.02
N ILE A 238 23.35 -1.07 -40.73
CA ILE A 238 23.29 -2.43 -40.14
C ILE A 238 21.91 -3.07 -40.38
N ASN A 239 20.84 -2.29 -40.30
CA ASN A 239 19.48 -2.80 -40.40
C ASN A 239 18.87 -2.67 -41.83
N GLY A 240 19.62 -2.15 -42.80
CA GLY A 240 19.11 -1.92 -44.15
C GLY A 240 17.96 -0.91 -44.24
N VAL A 241 17.94 0.07 -43.31
CA VAL A 241 16.91 1.13 -43.21
C VAL A 241 17.35 2.30 -44.07
N SER A 242 16.47 2.78 -44.94
CA SER A 242 16.73 3.94 -45.78
C SER A 242 16.37 5.26 -45.08
N LYS A 243 16.79 6.38 -45.68
CA LYS A 243 16.40 7.72 -45.22
C LYS A 243 14.89 7.90 -45.31
N GLU A 244 14.28 7.39 -46.36
CA GLU A 244 12.84 7.49 -46.64
C GLU A 244 11.99 6.69 -45.65
N ASP A 245 12.57 5.69 -44.99
CA ASP A 245 11.91 4.93 -43.91
C ASP A 245 11.78 5.75 -42.64
N LEU A 246 12.68 6.73 -42.43
CA LEU A 246 12.73 7.53 -41.22
C LEU A 246 12.09 8.91 -41.37
N TRP A 247 12.16 9.53 -42.56
CA TRP A 247 11.65 10.89 -42.80
C TRP A 247 10.81 10.98 -44.07
N ASP A 248 9.73 11.75 -44.00
CA ASP A 248 8.85 12.03 -45.14
C ASP A 248 9.29 13.27 -45.94
N ASP A 249 10.14 14.12 -45.34
CA ASP A 249 10.56 15.40 -45.90
C ASP A 249 12.05 15.72 -45.70
N ALA A 250 12.46 16.93 -46.01
CA ALA A 250 13.84 17.40 -45.88
C ALA A 250 14.26 17.69 -44.41
N LYS A 251 13.35 17.61 -43.43
CA LYS A 251 13.63 17.87 -42.01
C LYS A 251 14.24 16.62 -41.34
N THR A 252 15.48 16.32 -41.65
CA THR A 252 16.18 15.08 -41.24
C THR A 252 16.80 15.17 -39.86
N TYR A 253 16.12 15.77 -38.89
CA TYR A 253 16.52 15.78 -37.49
C TYR A 253 16.08 14.51 -36.80
N LEU A 254 16.83 14.06 -35.77
CA LEU A 254 16.45 12.92 -34.95
C LEU A 254 15.06 13.10 -34.33
N TRP A 255 14.70 14.32 -33.98
CA TRP A 255 13.38 14.70 -33.46
C TRP A 255 12.21 14.28 -34.36
N PHE A 256 12.42 14.25 -35.68
CA PHE A 256 11.41 13.88 -36.67
C PHE A 256 11.57 12.47 -37.23
N ALA A 257 12.59 11.71 -36.80
CA ALA A 257 12.80 10.34 -37.27
C ALA A 257 11.71 9.39 -36.75
N LYS A 258 11.00 8.70 -37.64
CA LYS A 258 9.94 7.73 -37.36
C LYS A 258 10.52 6.42 -36.83
N LEU A 259 10.87 6.40 -35.56
CA LEU A 259 11.54 5.29 -34.90
C LEU A 259 10.62 4.42 -34.04
N TYR A 260 9.49 4.96 -33.54
CA TYR A 260 8.72 4.40 -32.45
C TYR A 260 7.39 3.80 -32.92
N PRO A 261 7.23 2.47 -32.90
CA PRO A 261 5.99 1.81 -33.31
C PRO A 261 4.79 2.17 -32.47
N VAL A 262 3.64 2.32 -33.13
CA VAL A 262 2.32 2.46 -32.50
C VAL A 262 1.79 1.06 -32.23
N CYS A 263 1.49 0.75 -30.98
CA CYS A 263 1.11 -0.57 -30.50
C CYS A 263 -0.29 -0.57 -29.89
N ALA A 264 -0.92 -1.74 -29.87
CA ALA A 264 -2.23 -1.93 -29.29
C ALA A 264 -2.19 -1.89 -27.74
N ASP A 265 -1.11 -2.39 -27.15
CA ASP A 265 -0.93 -2.45 -25.71
C ASP A 265 0.51 -2.15 -25.27
N ARG A 266 0.72 -2.08 -23.95
CA ARG A 266 2.02 -1.71 -23.35
C ARG A 266 3.06 -2.79 -23.48
N GLU A 267 2.69 -4.06 -23.45
CA GLU A 267 3.65 -5.16 -23.54
C GLU A 267 4.22 -5.23 -24.94
N GLU A 268 3.37 -5.09 -25.96
CA GLU A 268 3.81 -4.97 -27.35
C GLU A 268 4.73 -3.75 -27.54
N ALA A 269 4.38 -2.60 -26.95
CA ALA A 269 5.21 -1.40 -27.05
C ALA A 269 6.57 -1.56 -26.36
N LEU A 270 6.66 -2.31 -25.25
CA LEU A 270 7.92 -2.67 -24.59
C LEU A 270 8.75 -3.63 -25.44
N ASP A 271 8.11 -4.61 -26.09
CA ASP A 271 8.80 -5.53 -26.99
C ASP A 271 9.38 -4.78 -28.20
N MET A 272 8.63 -3.82 -28.75
CA MET A 272 9.12 -2.99 -29.85
C MET A 272 10.27 -2.06 -29.41
N ALA A 273 10.24 -1.54 -28.19
CA ALA A 273 11.35 -0.78 -27.63
C ALA A 273 12.62 -1.63 -27.47
N ASP A 274 12.50 -2.89 -27.03
CA ASP A 274 13.61 -3.85 -26.98
C ASP A 274 14.18 -4.14 -28.38
N ILE A 275 13.31 -4.32 -29.36
CA ILE A 275 13.72 -4.51 -30.77
C ILE A 275 14.54 -3.30 -31.27
N ILE A 276 14.07 -2.07 -31.01
CA ILE A 276 14.80 -0.84 -31.39
C ILE A 276 16.19 -0.81 -30.76
N TYR A 277 16.28 -1.17 -29.46
CA TYR A 277 17.58 -1.24 -28.78
C TYR A 277 18.49 -2.29 -29.42
N LYS A 278 17.99 -3.50 -29.69
CA LYS A 278 18.73 -4.56 -30.38
C LYS A 278 19.17 -4.13 -31.78
N MET A 279 18.32 -3.43 -32.51
CA MET A 279 18.67 -2.86 -33.84
C MET A 279 19.84 -1.87 -33.71
N ALA A 280 19.82 -1.00 -32.72
CA ALA A 280 20.90 -0.05 -32.49
C ALA A 280 22.22 -0.74 -32.11
N GLN A 281 22.17 -1.88 -31.41
CA GLN A 281 23.33 -2.66 -31.03
C GLN A 281 23.78 -3.68 -32.11
N GLY A 282 23.08 -3.76 -33.23
CA GLY A 282 23.34 -4.78 -34.26
C GLY A 282 23.05 -6.22 -33.83
N MET A 283 22.16 -6.39 -32.85
CA MET A 283 21.77 -7.69 -32.30
C MET A 283 20.37 -8.16 -32.71
N ALA A 284 19.63 -7.32 -33.43
CA ALA A 284 18.28 -7.67 -33.85
C ALA A 284 18.31 -8.78 -34.92
N SER A 285 17.40 -9.72 -34.81
CA SER A 285 17.17 -10.72 -35.85
C SER A 285 16.50 -10.09 -37.08
N ARG A 286 16.61 -10.74 -38.22
CA ARG A 286 15.97 -10.28 -39.45
C ARG A 286 14.45 -10.17 -39.30
N GLU A 287 13.85 -11.10 -38.59
CA GLU A 287 12.41 -11.09 -38.32
C GLU A 287 11.99 -9.88 -37.44
N GLU A 288 12.80 -9.54 -36.43
CA GLU A 288 12.59 -8.35 -35.59
C GLU A 288 12.67 -7.05 -36.40
N VAL A 289 13.67 -6.94 -37.30
CA VAL A 289 13.80 -5.79 -38.19
C VAL A 289 12.62 -5.70 -39.17
N GLU A 290 12.22 -6.82 -39.79
CA GLU A 290 11.05 -6.87 -40.68
C GLU A 290 9.76 -6.48 -39.96
N LYS A 291 9.57 -6.93 -38.69
CA LYS A 291 8.44 -6.53 -37.83
C LYS A 291 8.44 -5.04 -37.59
N TRP A 292 9.59 -4.46 -37.24
CA TRP A 292 9.72 -3.02 -37.02
C TRP A 292 9.45 -2.22 -38.30
N CYS A 293 10.00 -2.65 -39.47
CA CYS A 293 9.77 -2.01 -40.77
C CYS A 293 8.29 -2.02 -41.19
N ALA A 294 7.57 -3.10 -40.87
CA ALA A 294 6.16 -3.26 -41.22
C ALA A 294 5.19 -2.48 -40.29
N SER A 295 5.67 -1.97 -39.15
CA SER A 295 4.84 -1.27 -38.18
C SER A 295 4.56 0.18 -38.60
N GLU A 296 3.40 0.73 -38.16
CA GLU A 296 3.13 2.17 -38.16
C GLU A 296 4.06 2.80 -37.11
N ARG A 297 4.83 3.83 -37.49
CA ARG A 297 5.83 4.43 -36.59
C ARG A 297 5.65 5.92 -36.47
N MET A 298 5.92 6.43 -35.28
CA MET A 298 5.94 7.84 -34.94
C MET A 298 7.36 8.31 -34.62
N SER A 299 7.58 9.61 -34.77
CA SER A 299 8.78 10.30 -34.29
C SER A 299 8.60 10.78 -32.83
N LEU A 300 9.66 11.33 -32.21
CA LEU A 300 9.54 12.06 -30.95
C LEU A 300 8.52 13.19 -31.05
N TYR A 301 8.58 13.96 -32.16
CA TYR A 301 7.69 15.08 -32.41
C TYR A 301 6.24 14.65 -32.63
N SER A 302 5.98 13.72 -33.55
CA SER A 302 4.61 13.32 -33.86
C SER A 302 3.94 12.58 -32.72
N SER A 303 4.66 11.76 -31.96
CA SER A 303 4.12 11.07 -30.80
C SER A 303 3.78 12.04 -29.64
N PHE A 304 4.57 13.10 -29.46
CA PHE A 304 4.28 14.14 -28.48
C PHE A 304 2.98 14.89 -28.84
N ASN A 305 2.84 15.30 -30.08
CA ASN A 305 1.65 16.04 -30.54
C ASN A 305 0.38 15.18 -30.59
N ALA A 306 0.52 13.86 -30.74
CA ALA A 306 -0.59 12.92 -30.76
C ALA A 306 -0.95 12.36 -29.38
N ALA A 307 -0.19 12.71 -28.32
CA ALA A 307 -0.39 12.15 -26.99
C ALA A 307 -1.77 12.53 -26.43
N ASP A 308 -2.46 11.54 -25.84
CA ASP A 308 -3.67 11.75 -25.09
C ASP A 308 -3.33 12.24 -23.68
N ILE A 309 -3.43 13.56 -23.48
CA ILE A 309 -3.06 14.20 -22.21
C ILE A 309 -4.02 13.79 -21.09
N GLU A 310 -5.30 13.58 -21.39
CA GLU A 310 -6.29 13.18 -20.40
C GLU A 310 -6.01 11.77 -19.91
N ALA A 311 -5.79 10.81 -20.82
CA ALA A 311 -5.42 9.43 -20.48
C ALA A 311 -4.07 9.37 -19.73
N SER A 312 -3.09 10.19 -20.07
CA SER A 312 -1.82 10.30 -19.36
C SER A 312 -2.02 10.82 -17.93
N SER A 313 -2.82 11.87 -17.74
CA SER A 313 -3.15 12.42 -16.41
C SER A 313 -3.95 11.44 -15.55
N GLU A 314 -4.83 10.63 -16.14
CA GLU A 314 -5.54 9.57 -15.44
C GLU A 314 -4.57 8.47 -14.98
N LEU A 315 -3.62 8.08 -15.84
CA LEU A 315 -2.58 7.13 -15.47
C LEU A 315 -1.74 7.64 -14.31
N GLU A 316 -1.29 8.89 -14.33
CA GLU A 316 -0.51 9.50 -13.26
C GLU A 316 -1.28 9.49 -11.92
N ARG A 317 -2.55 9.87 -11.93
CA ARG A 317 -3.42 9.83 -10.74
C ARG A 317 -3.61 8.40 -10.22
N PHE A 318 -3.82 7.45 -11.13
CA PHE A 318 -3.92 6.03 -10.75
C PHE A 318 -2.62 5.54 -10.09
N LEU A 319 -1.46 5.89 -10.66
CA LEU A 319 -0.15 5.55 -10.11
C LEU A 319 0.06 6.20 -8.74
N GLU A 320 -0.28 7.48 -8.59
CA GLU A 320 -0.20 8.19 -7.31
C GLU A 320 -1.02 7.50 -6.21
N ASN A 321 -2.29 7.19 -6.50
CA ASN A 321 -3.16 6.49 -5.57
C ASN A 321 -2.60 5.12 -5.17
N ARG A 322 -2.04 4.39 -6.14
CA ARG A 322 -1.43 3.09 -5.93
C ARG A 322 -0.17 3.17 -5.07
N VAL A 323 0.69 4.16 -5.31
CA VAL A 323 1.89 4.41 -4.50
C VAL A 323 1.52 4.77 -3.07
N LEU A 324 0.54 5.66 -2.88
CA LEU A 324 0.06 6.04 -1.55
C LEU A 324 -0.48 4.83 -0.78
N ALA A 325 -1.30 3.99 -1.43
CA ALA A 325 -1.82 2.77 -0.83
C ALA A 325 -0.68 1.82 -0.42
N LYS A 326 0.34 1.62 -1.29
CA LYS A 326 1.49 0.75 -0.99
C LYS A 326 2.36 1.29 0.15
N ARG A 327 2.64 2.58 0.17
CA ARG A 327 3.39 3.21 1.27
C ARG A 327 2.66 3.09 2.59
N PHE A 328 1.34 3.28 2.60
CA PHE A 328 0.52 3.08 3.79
C PHE A 328 0.64 1.65 4.32
N ILE A 329 0.50 0.65 3.44
CA ILE A 329 0.62 -0.76 3.79
C ILE A 329 2.02 -1.06 4.35
N TRP A 330 3.09 -0.58 3.70
CA TRP A 330 4.46 -0.78 4.17
C TRP A 330 4.70 -0.15 5.54
N ASN A 331 4.17 1.04 5.80
CA ASN A 331 4.25 1.66 7.12
C ASN A 331 3.60 0.79 8.20
N LEU A 332 2.45 0.20 7.91
CA LEU A 332 1.80 -0.77 8.80
C LEU A 332 2.65 -2.04 8.97
N GLU A 333 3.20 -2.61 7.90
CA GLU A 333 4.10 -3.79 7.97
C GLU A 333 5.30 -3.54 8.88
N GLN A 334 5.89 -2.33 8.85
CA GLN A 334 7.01 -1.94 9.71
C GLN A 334 6.61 -1.67 11.17
N GLY A 335 5.37 -1.88 11.53
CA GLY A 335 4.88 -1.70 12.89
C GLY A 335 4.49 -0.25 13.23
N MET A 336 4.41 0.64 12.25
CA MET A 336 3.95 2.02 12.49
C MET A 336 2.51 2.01 13.03
N TYR A 337 2.23 2.88 14.00
CA TYR A 337 0.88 3.05 14.52
C TYR A 337 -0.05 3.61 13.45
N TYR A 338 -1.31 3.15 13.42
CA TYR A 338 -2.22 3.45 12.31
C TYR A 338 -2.47 4.95 12.10
N GLU A 339 -2.52 5.76 13.15
CA GLU A 339 -2.72 7.21 13.05
C GLU A 339 -1.55 7.90 12.35
N ASP A 340 -0.32 7.45 12.60
CA ASP A 340 0.88 7.97 11.93
C ASP A 340 0.95 7.50 10.49
N ALA A 341 0.60 6.23 10.24
CA ALA A 341 0.53 5.70 8.88
C ALA A 341 -0.50 6.44 8.01
N LEU A 342 -1.64 6.84 8.57
CA LEU A 342 -2.70 7.60 7.89
C LEU A 342 -2.26 9.02 7.48
N LYS A 343 -1.26 9.60 8.12
CA LYS A 343 -0.75 10.95 7.78
C LYS A 343 -0.24 11.05 6.34
N ILE A 344 0.12 9.93 5.71
CA ILE A 344 0.56 9.91 4.31
C ILE A 344 -0.49 10.43 3.32
N PHE A 345 -1.77 10.29 3.65
CA PHE A 345 -2.86 10.78 2.80
C PHE A 345 -3.09 12.30 2.93
N GLY A 346 -2.46 12.96 3.92
CA GLY A 346 -2.52 14.39 4.13
C GLY A 346 -3.94 14.96 4.14
N LYS A 347 -4.10 16.17 3.59
CA LYS A 347 -5.41 16.84 3.51
C LYS A 347 -6.37 16.21 2.48
N ARG A 348 -5.85 15.44 1.52
CA ARG A 348 -6.67 14.76 0.50
C ARG A 348 -7.49 13.61 1.09
N GLY A 349 -6.98 13.01 2.18
CA GLY A 349 -7.59 11.84 2.79
C GLY A 349 -7.55 10.60 1.91
N ILE A 350 -8.33 9.59 2.27
CA ILE A 350 -8.49 8.37 1.48
C ILE A 350 -9.59 8.62 0.45
N SER A 351 -9.25 8.54 -0.84
CA SER A 351 -10.24 8.58 -1.92
C SER A 351 -10.95 7.23 -2.08
N GLN A 352 -12.08 7.21 -2.80
CA GLN A 352 -12.80 5.98 -3.13
C GLN A 352 -11.90 4.96 -3.83
N GLU A 353 -11.01 5.41 -4.72
CA GLU A 353 -10.07 4.55 -5.43
C GLU A 353 -9.00 3.99 -4.48
N ILE A 354 -8.40 4.82 -3.61
CA ILE A 354 -7.45 4.37 -2.60
C ILE A 354 -8.11 3.34 -1.66
N PHE A 355 -9.35 3.58 -1.23
CA PHE A 355 -10.10 2.63 -0.40
C PHE A 355 -10.20 1.26 -1.08
N ARG A 356 -10.63 1.22 -2.35
CA ARG A 356 -10.71 -0.04 -3.11
C ARG A 356 -9.37 -0.75 -3.24
N LEU A 357 -8.29 0.00 -3.48
CA LEU A 357 -6.93 -0.55 -3.53
C LEU A 357 -6.52 -1.16 -2.19
N LEU A 358 -6.77 -0.46 -1.08
CA LEU A 358 -6.46 -0.94 0.27
C LEU A 358 -7.26 -2.20 0.62
N MET A 359 -8.55 -2.24 0.32
CA MET A 359 -9.40 -3.42 0.57
C MET A 359 -8.96 -4.62 -0.26
N LYS A 360 -8.59 -4.41 -1.54
CA LYS A 360 -8.04 -5.45 -2.40
C LYS A 360 -6.72 -5.99 -1.88
N ASP A 361 -5.81 -5.12 -1.47
CA ASP A 361 -4.52 -5.52 -0.94
C ASP A 361 -4.66 -6.21 0.44
N ALA A 362 -5.58 -5.73 1.30
CA ALA A 362 -5.91 -6.37 2.57
C ALA A 362 -6.44 -7.80 2.39
N ALA A 363 -7.31 -8.02 1.41
CA ALA A 363 -7.85 -9.35 1.11
C ALA A 363 -6.75 -10.37 0.75
N ASN A 364 -5.64 -9.92 0.16
CA ASN A 364 -4.50 -10.73 -0.27
C ASN A 364 -3.32 -10.70 0.72
N SER A 365 -3.47 -10.03 1.86
CA SER A 365 -2.41 -9.89 2.86
C SER A 365 -2.44 -11.03 3.87
N GLU A 366 -1.32 -11.25 4.54
CA GLU A 366 -1.20 -12.09 5.73
C GLU A 366 -2.17 -11.62 6.83
N PHE A 367 -2.61 -12.55 7.68
CA PHE A 367 -3.61 -12.32 8.72
C PHE A 367 -3.38 -11.04 9.54
N SER A 368 -2.18 -10.87 10.10
CA SER A 368 -1.86 -9.73 10.96
C SER A 368 -1.96 -8.40 10.20
N LEU A 369 -1.40 -8.33 9.01
CA LEU A 369 -1.45 -7.11 8.18
C LEU A 369 -2.88 -6.79 7.71
N LYS A 370 -3.66 -7.80 7.33
CA LYS A 370 -5.08 -7.64 6.97
C LYS A 370 -5.87 -6.96 8.08
N ILE A 371 -5.72 -7.43 9.31
CA ILE A 371 -6.39 -6.86 10.48
C ILE A 371 -5.97 -5.41 10.70
N ARG A 372 -4.67 -5.11 10.60
CA ARG A 372 -4.15 -3.75 10.79
C ARG A 372 -4.68 -2.79 9.74
N ILE A 373 -4.80 -3.22 8.48
CA ILE A 373 -5.39 -2.42 7.41
C ILE A 373 -6.88 -2.17 7.70
N TYR A 374 -7.66 -3.20 8.01
CA TYR A 374 -9.09 -3.06 8.34
C TYR A 374 -9.31 -2.15 9.54
N HIS A 375 -8.53 -2.32 10.61
CA HIS A 375 -8.60 -1.47 11.78
C HIS A 375 -8.32 0.00 11.42
N ALA A 376 -7.23 0.27 10.70
CA ALA A 376 -6.87 1.63 10.30
C ALA A 376 -7.96 2.29 9.44
N ILE A 377 -8.52 1.56 8.47
CA ILE A 377 -9.59 2.05 7.59
C ILE A 377 -10.87 2.32 8.39
N SER A 378 -11.31 1.40 9.26
CA SER A 378 -12.51 1.58 10.07
C SER A 378 -12.38 2.81 10.99
N ARG A 379 -11.21 3.00 11.63
CA ARG A 379 -10.93 4.17 12.48
C ARG A 379 -10.91 5.47 11.69
N TYR A 380 -10.32 5.47 10.50
CA TYR A 380 -10.36 6.62 9.60
C TYR A 380 -11.80 6.97 9.22
N MET A 381 -12.59 6.00 8.73
CA MET A 381 -13.99 6.20 8.35
C MET A 381 -14.84 6.73 9.51
N LYS A 382 -14.62 6.19 10.73
CA LYS A 382 -15.32 6.63 11.95
C LYS A 382 -14.98 8.09 12.29
N SER A 383 -13.70 8.46 12.22
CA SER A 383 -13.24 9.82 12.56
C SER A 383 -13.67 10.87 11.54
N THR A 384 -13.70 10.53 10.26
CA THR A 384 -14.09 11.43 9.16
C THR A 384 -15.55 11.36 8.79
N ARG A 385 -16.30 10.38 9.32
CA ARG A 385 -17.70 10.07 8.96
C ARG A 385 -17.88 9.76 7.47
N THR A 386 -16.85 9.16 6.85
CA THR A 386 -16.86 8.82 5.43
C THR A 386 -17.45 7.44 5.21
N ILE A 387 -18.17 7.28 4.10
CA ILE A 387 -18.75 6.01 3.62
C ILE A 387 -18.10 5.70 2.28
N TYR A 388 -17.69 4.46 2.06
CA TYR A 388 -17.11 3.99 0.80
C TYR A 388 -17.89 2.78 0.28
N ASP A 389 -18.25 2.77 -1.01
CA ASP A 389 -19.02 1.68 -1.65
C ASP A 389 -20.23 1.23 -0.80
N GLU A 390 -20.98 2.18 -0.22
CA GLU A 390 -22.10 1.98 0.71
C GLU A 390 -21.74 1.30 2.05
N LEU A 391 -20.45 1.03 2.29
CA LEU A 391 -19.96 0.46 3.54
C LEU A 391 -19.73 1.54 4.59
N HIS A 392 -20.24 1.32 5.78
CA HIS A 392 -19.99 2.08 6.98
C HIS A 392 -18.80 1.49 7.76
N TYR A 393 -18.19 2.28 8.64
CA TYR A 393 -17.02 1.86 9.42
C TYR A 393 -17.28 0.60 10.26
N ASP A 394 -18.49 0.42 10.77
CA ASP A 394 -18.90 -0.72 11.61
C ASP A 394 -18.92 -2.04 10.84
N ALA A 395 -19.23 -2.01 9.54
CA ALA A 395 -19.11 -3.18 8.68
C ALA A 395 -17.64 -3.63 8.56
N ILE A 396 -16.71 -2.70 8.31
CA ILE A 396 -15.27 -2.99 8.23
C ILE A 396 -14.73 -3.44 9.59
N GLU A 397 -15.19 -2.82 10.69
CA GLU A 397 -14.82 -3.22 12.06
C GLU A 397 -15.32 -4.64 12.38
N SER A 398 -16.55 -4.97 11.99
CA SER A 398 -17.11 -6.32 12.12
C SER A 398 -16.33 -7.37 11.32
N ASP A 399 -15.94 -7.06 10.09
CA ASP A 399 -15.11 -7.95 9.26
C ASP A 399 -13.71 -8.15 9.86
N CYS A 400 -13.16 -7.12 10.49
CA CYS A 400 -11.90 -7.21 11.21
C CYS A 400 -11.99 -8.21 12.37
N PHE A 401 -12.98 -8.07 13.24
CA PHE A 401 -13.19 -8.99 14.36
C PHE A 401 -13.60 -10.39 13.91
N GLY A 402 -14.47 -10.50 12.91
CA GLY A 402 -14.85 -11.77 12.32
C GLY A 402 -13.65 -12.53 11.73
N THR A 403 -12.70 -11.82 11.12
CA THR A 403 -11.46 -12.42 10.61
C THR A 403 -10.60 -12.96 11.76
N ILE A 404 -10.46 -12.23 12.86
CA ILE A 404 -9.75 -12.69 14.07
C ILE A 404 -10.41 -13.94 14.63
N GLN A 405 -11.72 -13.90 14.84
CA GLN A 405 -12.48 -15.02 15.36
C GLN A 405 -12.31 -16.30 14.52
N ASN A 406 -12.51 -16.19 13.20
CA ASN A 406 -12.43 -17.32 12.30
C ASN A 406 -11.06 -18.00 12.33
N VAL A 407 -9.98 -17.22 12.44
CA VAL A 407 -8.61 -17.79 12.46
C VAL A 407 -8.31 -18.44 13.81
N ILE A 408 -8.68 -17.80 14.93
CA ILE A 408 -8.50 -18.37 16.26
C ILE A 408 -9.37 -19.64 16.40
N TYR A 409 -10.60 -19.60 15.89
CA TYR A 409 -11.49 -20.75 15.89
C TYR A 409 -10.92 -21.91 15.08
N ALA A 410 -10.44 -21.67 13.86
CA ALA A 410 -9.83 -22.72 13.02
C ALA A 410 -8.57 -23.32 13.66
N GLU A 411 -7.82 -22.57 14.46
CA GLU A 411 -6.69 -23.09 15.21
C GLU A 411 -7.15 -23.92 16.43
N ALA A 412 -8.17 -23.43 17.15
CA ALA A 412 -8.76 -24.16 18.26
C ALA A 412 -9.41 -25.49 17.82
N GLU A 413 -10.09 -25.48 16.65
CA GLU A 413 -10.75 -26.67 16.08
C GLU A 413 -9.77 -27.80 15.81
N LYS A 414 -8.52 -27.51 15.40
CA LYS A 414 -7.47 -28.53 15.21
C LYS A 414 -7.11 -29.27 16.50
N ASN A 415 -7.31 -28.63 17.63
CA ASN A 415 -6.97 -29.17 18.96
C ASN A 415 -8.19 -29.68 19.71
N LEU A 416 -9.39 -29.70 19.10
CA LEU A 416 -10.57 -30.28 19.72
C LEU A 416 -10.38 -31.77 19.93
N PRO A 417 -10.78 -32.32 21.10
CA PRO A 417 -10.61 -33.72 21.40
C PRO A 417 -11.47 -34.60 20.49
N ASP A 418 -10.93 -35.75 20.06
CA ASP A 418 -11.73 -36.78 19.37
C ASP A 418 -12.68 -37.48 20.38
N SER A 419 -13.98 -37.33 20.14
CA SER A 419 -15.04 -37.83 21.01
C SER A 419 -15.49 -39.28 20.74
N ALA A 420 -14.93 -39.95 19.74
CA ALA A 420 -15.40 -41.28 19.30
C ALA A 420 -15.38 -42.33 20.42
N GLY A 421 -14.48 -42.19 21.39
CA GLY A 421 -14.33 -43.10 22.53
C GLY A 421 -14.93 -42.61 23.84
N TYR A 422 -15.62 -41.48 23.90
CA TYR A 422 -16.11 -40.91 25.16
C TYR A 422 -17.22 -41.77 25.80
N LYS A 423 -17.11 -41.95 27.14
CA LYS A 423 -18.14 -42.59 27.98
C LYS A 423 -18.20 -41.88 29.32
N ILE A 424 -19.37 -41.78 29.90
CA ILE A 424 -19.55 -41.30 31.25
C ILE A 424 -18.89 -42.30 32.23
N ALA A 425 -17.87 -41.84 32.94
CA ALA A 425 -17.10 -42.65 33.88
C ALA A 425 -17.50 -42.41 35.34
N LYS A 426 -18.07 -41.24 35.66
CA LYS A 426 -18.47 -40.86 37.05
C LYS A 426 -19.96 -40.49 37.04
N ASP A 427 -20.69 -40.82 38.12
CA ASP A 427 -22.09 -40.44 38.27
C ASP A 427 -22.26 -38.96 38.59
N GLN A 428 -21.29 -38.35 39.26
CA GLN A 428 -21.29 -36.91 39.61
C GLN A 428 -19.85 -36.42 39.77
N VAL A 429 -19.64 -35.17 39.33
CA VAL A 429 -18.41 -34.39 39.53
C VAL A 429 -18.78 -32.98 39.98
N GLU A 430 -18.04 -32.46 40.94
CA GLU A 430 -18.15 -31.10 41.45
C GLU A 430 -16.79 -30.43 41.32
N ILE A 431 -16.75 -29.24 40.67
CA ILE A 431 -15.55 -28.39 40.56
C ILE A 431 -15.81 -27.06 41.26
N ALA A 432 -14.84 -26.63 42.06
CA ALA A 432 -14.86 -25.34 42.73
C ALA A 432 -13.55 -24.61 42.46
N LEU A 433 -13.64 -23.41 41.90
CA LEU A 433 -12.49 -22.58 41.48
C LEU A 433 -12.49 -21.20 42.16
N PRO A 434 -11.29 -20.61 42.38
CA PRO A 434 -11.14 -19.25 42.85
C PRO A 434 -11.53 -18.25 41.77
N VAL A 435 -11.67 -16.99 42.14
CA VAL A 435 -11.58 -15.86 41.22
C VAL A 435 -10.15 -15.38 41.11
N ARG A 436 -9.86 -14.49 40.17
CA ARG A 436 -8.53 -13.92 39.97
C ARG A 436 -8.50 -12.41 40.11
N VAL A 437 -7.35 -11.89 40.53
CA VAL A 437 -7.03 -10.47 40.51
C VAL A 437 -5.79 -10.26 39.66
N ASN A 438 -5.84 -9.30 38.75
CA ASN A 438 -4.67 -8.90 37.96
C ASN A 438 -3.95 -7.73 38.64
N TRP A 439 -2.63 -7.87 38.82
CA TRP A 439 -1.78 -6.81 39.34
C TRP A 439 -1.03 -6.07 38.25
N GLY A 440 -0.85 -6.67 37.08
CA GLY A 440 -0.20 -6.05 35.93
C GLY A 440 -0.45 -6.79 34.63
N GLY A 441 -0.34 -6.09 33.52
CA GLY A 441 -0.39 -6.66 32.18
C GLY A 441 -1.79 -7.08 31.67
N GLY A 442 -2.87 -6.82 32.42
CA GLY A 442 -4.22 -7.13 31.95
C GLY A 442 -4.51 -6.48 30.59
N TRP A 443 -5.26 -7.18 29.72
CA TRP A 443 -5.54 -6.86 28.32
C TRP A 443 -4.38 -7.10 27.33
N THR A 444 -3.16 -7.38 27.78
CA THR A 444 -2.10 -7.81 26.86
C THR A 444 -2.34 -9.22 26.28
N ASP A 445 -3.19 -9.99 26.93
CA ASP A 445 -3.63 -11.34 26.57
C ASP A 445 -4.75 -11.37 25.53
N THR A 446 -5.28 -10.21 25.15
CA THR A 446 -6.45 -10.12 24.27
C THR A 446 -6.03 -9.91 22.82
N PRO A 447 -6.61 -10.66 21.85
CA PRO A 447 -6.42 -10.39 20.43
C PRO A 447 -6.85 -8.96 20.03
N PRO A 448 -6.18 -8.31 19.09
CA PRO A 448 -5.02 -8.79 18.32
C PRO A 448 -3.66 -8.59 19.00
N HIS A 449 -3.60 -7.94 20.17
CA HIS A 449 -2.34 -7.57 20.82
C HIS A 449 -1.48 -8.80 21.13
N CYS A 450 -2.05 -9.82 21.77
CA CYS A 450 -1.30 -11.03 22.09
C CYS A 450 -0.81 -11.79 20.85
N ASN A 451 -1.56 -11.75 19.74
CA ASN A 451 -1.16 -12.38 18.49
C ASN A 451 0.00 -11.63 17.81
N GLU A 452 0.06 -10.30 17.94
CA GLU A 452 1.10 -9.48 17.31
C GLU A 452 2.38 -9.39 18.15
N LYS A 453 2.25 -9.26 19.47
CA LYS A 453 3.37 -8.91 20.38
C LYS A 453 3.60 -9.91 21.50
N GLY A 454 2.70 -10.89 21.66
CA GLY A 454 2.63 -11.71 22.86
C GLY A 454 1.93 -10.97 24.00
N GLY A 455 1.57 -11.70 25.04
CA GLY A 455 0.95 -11.17 26.25
C GLY A 455 1.77 -11.50 27.48
N VAL A 456 1.71 -10.64 28.51
CA VAL A 456 2.29 -10.89 29.84
C VAL A 456 1.34 -10.40 30.90
N VAL A 457 0.89 -11.30 31.79
CA VAL A 457 -0.07 -10.97 32.88
C VAL A 457 0.44 -11.52 34.20
N LEU A 458 0.50 -10.65 35.20
CA LEU A 458 0.74 -11.02 36.59
C LEU A 458 -0.60 -11.08 37.34
N ASN A 459 -1.01 -12.25 37.80
CA ASN A 459 -2.25 -12.40 38.54
C ASN A 459 -2.15 -13.33 39.77
N ALA A 460 -3.17 -13.28 40.59
CA ALA A 460 -3.33 -14.14 41.76
C ALA A 460 -4.73 -14.76 41.81
N ALA A 461 -4.78 -16.03 42.15
CA ALA A 461 -6.01 -16.75 42.46
C ALA A 461 -6.46 -16.42 43.89
N MET A 462 -7.74 -16.10 44.09
CA MET A 462 -8.26 -15.67 45.37
C MET A 462 -9.55 -16.39 45.76
N LYS A 463 -9.62 -16.83 47.04
CA LYS A 463 -10.86 -17.24 47.67
C LYS A 463 -11.59 -16.01 48.24
N LEU A 464 -12.91 -15.99 48.15
CA LEU A 464 -13.70 -14.97 48.80
C LEU A 464 -14.19 -15.48 50.18
N ARG A 465 -13.73 -14.84 51.25
CA ARG A 465 -14.05 -15.25 52.61
C ARG A 465 -13.78 -16.75 52.89
N GLY A 466 -12.71 -17.26 52.29
CA GLY A 466 -12.32 -18.67 52.45
C GLY A 466 -13.03 -19.67 51.54
N ILE A 467 -13.95 -19.22 50.67
CA ILE A 467 -14.75 -20.06 49.78
C ILE A 467 -14.25 -19.88 48.35
N TYR A 468 -14.26 -20.91 47.55
CA TYR A 468 -14.14 -20.90 46.12
C TYR A 468 -15.46 -20.44 45.47
N PRO A 469 -15.55 -19.25 44.88
CA PRO A 469 -16.83 -18.69 44.51
C PRO A 469 -17.41 -19.27 43.20
N VAL A 470 -16.58 -19.81 42.31
CA VAL A 470 -17.04 -20.39 41.04
C VAL A 470 -17.23 -21.89 41.24
N GLN A 471 -18.44 -22.38 41.07
CA GLN A 471 -18.78 -23.78 41.30
C GLN A 471 -19.61 -24.36 40.17
N ILE A 472 -19.36 -25.60 39.79
CA ILE A 472 -20.17 -26.37 38.86
C ILE A 472 -20.45 -27.77 39.38
N THR A 473 -21.52 -28.36 38.89
CA THR A 473 -21.85 -29.76 39.13
C THR A 473 -22.24 -30.40 37.79
N VAL A 474 -21.62 -31.50 37.44
CA VAL A 474 -22.02 -32.36 36.31
C VAL A 474 -22.56 -33.68 36.86
N LYS A 475 -23.73 -34.12 36.40
CA LYS A 475 -24.34 -35.39 36.82
C LYS A 475 -24.82 -36.21 35.65
N LYS A 476 -24.78 -37.53 35.82
CA LYS A 476 -25.38 -38.48 34.89
C LYS A 476 -26.89 -38.54 35.11
N LEU A 477 -27.65 -38.47 34.02
CA LEU A 477 -29.10 -38.69 33.99
C LEU A 477 -29.41 -40.07 33.42
N ALA A 478 -30.48 -40.69 33.96
CA ALA A 478 -30.98 -41.96 33.44
C ALA A 478 -31.66 -41.78 32.07
N GLU A 479 -32.29 -40.64 31.85
CA GLU A 479 -32.96 -40.30 30.61
C GLU A 479 -32.00 -39.65 29.63
N LEU A 480 -32.22 -39.87 28.31
CA LEU A 480 -31.33 -39.40 27.24
C LEU A 480 -31.68 -37.98 26.82
N HIS A 481 -31.42 -37.01 27.66
CA HIS A 481 -31.53 -35.58 27.37
C HIS A 481 -30.41 -34.81 28.13
N VAL A 482 -30.34 -33.51 27.89
CA VAL A 482 -29.41 -32.59 28.57
C VAL A 482 -30.19 -31.60 29.40
N GLU A 483 -29.77 -31.38 30.65
CA GLU A 483 -30.32 -30.38 31.54
C GLU A 483 -29.29 -29.33 31.88
N PHE A 484 -29.68 -28.08 31.78
CA PHE A 484 -28.86 -26.94 32.22
C PHE A 484 -29.53 -26.17 33.35
N GLU A 485 -28.72 -25.80 34.36
CA GLU A 485 -29.15 -24.96 35.46
C GLU A 485 -28.11 -23.88 35.78
N SER A 486 -28.55 -22.62 35.88
CA SER A 486 -27.73 -21.54 36.42
C SER A 486 -28.35 -21.08 37.74
N LYS A 487 -27.76 -21.54 38.85
CA LYS A 487 -28.32 -21.37 40.20
C LYS A 487 -28.28 -19.95 40.69
N ASP A 488 -27.27 -19.16 40.26
CA ASP A 488 -27.11 -17.76 40.66
C ASP A 488 -28.15 -16.84 39.99
N ILE A 489 -28.70 -17.20 38.85
CA ILE A 489 -29.77 -16.45 38.18
C ILE A 489 -31.13 -17.18 38.22
N GLY A 490 -31.18 -18.37 38.83
CA GLY A 490 -32.41 -19.10 39.07
C GLY A 490 -33.13 -19.60 37.81
N VAL A 491 -32.37 -20.00 36.77
CA VAL A 491 -32.91 -20.51 35.52
C VAL A 491 -32.52 -21.97 35.29
N TYR A 492 -33.42 -22.70 34.64
CA TYR A 492 -33.28 -24.12 34.31
C TYR A 492 -33.90 -24.42 32.95
N THR A 493 -33.32 -25.33 32.20
CA THR A 493 -33.86 -25.80 30.92
C THR A 493 -33.52 -27.26 30.63
N THR A 494 -34.37 -27.93 29.85
CA THR A 494 -34.10 -29.27 29.30
C THR A 494 -33.94 -29.14 27.80
N VAL A 495 -32.89 -29.74 27.25
CA VAL A 495 -32.53 -29.71 25.82
C VAL A 495 -32.63 -31.11 25.25
N ASN A 496 -33.35 -31.27 24.14
CA ASN A 496 -33.61 -32.55 23.52
C ASN A 496 -33.04 -32.69 22.09
N SER A 497 -32.43 -31.64 21.57
CA SER A 497 -31.82 -31.67 20.22
C SER A 497 -30.38 -31.13 20.23
N ALA A 498 -29.52 -31.65 19.36
CA ALA A 498 -28.19 -31.14 19.17
C ALA A 498 -28.19 -29.72 18.59
N THR A 499 -29.16 -29.39 17.74
CA THR A 499 -29.33 -28.06 17.13
C THR A 499 -29.52 -26.97 18.19
N GLU A 500 -30.30 -27.26 19.26
CA GLU A 500 -30.48 -26.30 20.36
C GLU A 500 -29.15 -26.05 21.12
N ILE A 501 -28.27 -27.06 21.23
CA ILE A 501 -26.94 -26.90 21.84
C ILE A 501 -26.01 -26.11 20.91
N GLN A 502 -26.07 -26.36 19.60
CA GLN A 502 -25.28 -25.68 18.59
C GLN A 502 -25.62 -24.18 18.48
N ASP A 503 -26.84 -23.76 18.86
CA ASP A 503 -27.23 -22.36 18.95
C ASP A 503 -26.69 -21.71 20.25
N CYS A 504 -25.37 -21.66 20.40
CA CYS A 504 -24.66 -21.06 21.54
C CYS A 504 -24.13 -19.64 21.27
N HIS A 505 -24.38 -19.11 20.08
CA HIS A 505 -23.86 -17.78 19.67
C HIS A 505 -24.75 -16.63 20.16
N ASN A 506 -25.97 -16.91 20.62
CA ASN A 506 -26.89 -15.90 21.06
C ASN A 506 -26.46 -15.29 22.40
N PRO A 507 -26.03 -14.01 22.46
CA PRO A 507 -25.55 -13.38 23.69
C PRO A 507 -26.65 -13.20 24.77
N TYR A 508 -27.91 -13.35 24.38
CA TYR A 508 -29.07 -13.29 25.29
C TYR A 508 -29.49 -14.67 25.85
N ASP A 509 -28.87 -15.75 25.36
CA ASP A 509 -29.13 -17.09 25.89
C ASP A 509 -28.42 -17.27 27.24
N SER A 510 -29.20 -17.49 28.30
CA SER A 510 -28.69 -17.74 29.64
C SER A 510 -27.82 -19.01 29.76
N PHE A 511 -27.92 -19.90 28.79
CA PHE A 511 -27.21 -21.17 28.74
C PHE A 511 -26.15 -21.26 27.64
N ALA A 512 -25.83 -20.15 26.96
CA ALA A 512 -24.81 -20.12 25.92
C ALA A 512 -23.47 -20.76 26.38
N LEU A 513 -23.02 -20.44 27.61
CA LEU A 513 -21.80 -21.01 28.19
C LEU A 513 -21.91 -22.54 28.38
N HIS A 514 -23.04 -23.05 28.89
CA HIS A 514 -23.25 -24.49 29.12
C HIS A 514 -23.26 -25.27 27.79
N LYS A 515 -23.92 -24.71 26.77
CA LYS A 515 -23.97 -25.25 25.40
C LYS A 515 -22.58 -25.30 24.78
N ALA A 516 -21.86 -24.16 24.83
CA ALA A 516 -20.53 -24.04 24.30
C ALA A 516 -19.51 -25.00 24.99
N ALA A 517 -19.69 -25.29 26.29
CA ALA A 517 -18.85 -26.23 27.00
C ALA A 517 -18.99 -27.66 26.45
N LEU A 518 -20.20 -28.11 26.12
CA LEU A 518 -20.41 -29.45 25.52
C LEU A 518 -19.80 -29.53 24.11
N ILE A 519 -19.86 -28.45 23.36
CA ILE A 519 -19.25 -28.35 22.02
C ILE A 519 -17.72 -28.35 22.13
N ALA A 520 -17.16 -27.48 22.96
CA ALA A 520 -15.72 -27.35 23.13
C ALA A 520 -15.05 -28.62 23.68
N CYS A 521 -15.75 -29.37 24.52
CA CYS A 521 -15.30 -30.68 24.97
C CYS A 521 -15.47 -31.78 23.89
N GLY A 522 -16.00 -31.49 22.71
CA GLY A 522 -16.17 -32.45 21.62
C GLY A 522 -17.33 -33.41 21.78
N ILE A 523 -18.26 -33.20 22.73
CA ILE A 523 -19.45 -34.05 22.90
C ILE A 523 -20.44 -33.80 21.74
N ILE A 524 -20.66 -32.56 21.40
CA ILE A 524 -21.52 -32.14 20.29
C ILE A 524 -20.65 -31.45 19.23
N PRO A 525 -20.74 -31.83 17.96
CA PRO A 525 -20.01 -31.15 16.90
C PRO A 525 -20.56 -29.74 16.65
N VAL A 526 -19.71 -28.84 16.14
CA VAL A 526 -20.04 -27.40 15.98
C VAL A 526 -21.12 -27.18 14.92
N LYS A 527 -21.05 -27.88 13.80
CA LYS A 527 -21.90 -27.61 12.59
C LYS A 527 -22.52 -28.86 11.95
N GLU A 528 -22.11 -30.05 12.37
CA GLU A 528 -22.63 -31.28 11.79
C GLU A 528 -24.04 -31.58 12.33
N GLU A 529 -24.94 -31.99 11.47
CA GLU A 529 -26.29 -32.43 11.86
C GLU A 529 -26.16 -33.82 12.51
N VAL A 530 -26.49 -33.92 13.81
CA VAL A 530 -26.35 -35.14 14.60
C VAL A 530 -27.56 -35.36 15.48
N ASP A 531 -27.84 -36.64 15.79
CA ASP A 531 -28.90 -37.00 16.73
C ASP A 531 -28.34 -37.01 18.16
N LEU A 532 -28.86 -36.10 19.00
CA LEU A 532 -28.48 -35.98 20.41
C LEU A 532 -28.68 -37.31 21.19
N GLN A 533 -29.77 -38.01 20.89
CA GLN A 533 -30.08 -39.26 21.58
C GLN A 533 -29.07 -40.39 21.28
N GLU A 534 -28.61 -40.48 20.04
CA GLU A 534 -27.55 -41.42 19.67
C GLU A 534 -26.24 -41.10 20.36
N ILE A 535 -25.87 -39.82 20.47
CA ILE A 535 -24.68 -39.38 21.20
C ILE A 535 -24.80 -39.74 22.68
N LEU A 536 -25.88 -39.40 23.35
CA LEU A 536 -26.10 -39.68 24.77
C LEU A 536 -26.18 -41.18 25.05
N LYS A 537 -26.75 -41.95 24.16
CA LYS A 537 -26.74 -43.44 24.26
C LYS A 537 -25.35 -44.02 24.16
N ARG A 538 -24.53 -43.50 23.26
CA ARG A 538 -23.11 -43.87 23.13
C ARG A 538 -22.32 -43.49 24.38
N LEU A 539 -22.58 -42.30 24.97
CA LEU A 539 -21.97 -41.85 26.23
C LEU A 539 -22.40 -42.69 27.44
N GLY A 540 -23.58 -43.29 27.39
CA GLY A 540 -24.14 -44.13 28.44
C GLY A 540 -25.08 -43.42 29.41
N GLY A 541 -25.67 -42.29 29.03
CA GLY A 541 -26.66 -41.56 29.82
C GLY A 541 -26.81 -40.10 29.38
N GLY A 542 -27.80 -39.41 29.93
CA GLY A 542 -27.94 -37.97 29.76
C GLY A 542 -27.01 -37.18 30.66
N ILE A 543 -26.98 -35.85 30.48
CA ILE A 543 -26.05 -34.93 31.17
C ILE A 543 -26.86 -33.82 31.84
N TYR A 544 -26.62 -33.65 33.15
CA TYR A 544 -27.02 -32.44 33.88
C TYR A 544 -25.76 -31.61 34.15
N LEU A 545 -25.79 -30.33 33.79
CA LEU A 545 -24.71 -29.37 34.03
C LEU A 545 -25.27 -28.16 34.76
N SER A 546 -24.84 -27.92 35.98
CA SER A 546 -25.22 -26.71 36.71
C SER A 546 -24.02 -25.84 37.05
N THR A 547 -24.26 -24.54 37.06
CA THR A 547 -23.28 -23.51 37.38
C THR A 547 -23.77 -22.62 38.52
N GLN A 548 -22.82 -22.12 39.31
CA GLN A 548 -23.08 -21.18 40.39
C GLN A 548 -21.88 -20.28 40.68
N VAL A 549 -22.14 -18.99 40.90
CA VAL A 549 -21.13 -18.00 41.31
C VAL A 549 -21.57 -17.36 42.60
N TYR A 550 -20.83 -17.59 43.69
CA TYR A 550 -21.17 -17.07 45.02
C TYR A 550 -20.51 -15.74 45.35
N GLY A 551 -21.33 -14.76 45.70
CA GLY A 551 -20.85 -13.51 46.29
C GLY A 551 -20.06 -12.58 45.37
N VAL A 552 -20.11 -12.82 44.06
CA VAL A 552 -19.46 -12.01 43.01
C VAL A 552 -20.53 -11.41 42.11
N PRO A 553 -20.70 -10.08 42.09
CA PRO A 553 -21.66 -9.43 41.18
C PRO A 553 -21.26 -9.62 39.70
N LYS A 554 -22.27 -9.71 38.82
CA LYS A 554 -22.01 -9.66 37.38
C LYS A 554 -21.31 -8.36 37.01
N GLY A 555 -20.32 -8.41 36.12
CA GLY A 555 -19.56 -7.24 35.71
C GLY A 555 -18.49 -6.79 36.69
N SER A 556 -18.18 -7.57 37.73
CA SER A 556 -17.15 -7.28 38.75
C SER A 556 -15.72 -7.15 38.20
N GLY A 557 -15.45 -7.59 36.99
CA GLY A 557 -14.11 -7.63 36.41
C GLY A 557 -13.19 -8.72 36.99
N LEU A 558 -13.73 -9.69 37.76
CA LEU A 558 -12.97 -10.77 38.39
C LEU A 558 -12.83 -12.02 37.52
N GLY A 559 -13.21 -11.94 36.23
CA GLY A 559 -13.06 -13.01 35.24
C GLY A 559 -13.98 -14.21 35.45
N THR A 560 -15.10 -14.04 36.16
CA THR A 560 -15.99 -15.14 36.56
C THR A 560 -16.56 -15.94 35.39
N SER A 561 -16.79 -15.33 34.23
CA SER A 561 -17.33 -16.01 33.05
C SER A 561 -16.33 -17.04 32.50
N SER A 562 -15.11 -16.62 32.20
CA SER A 562 -14.09 -17.50 31.63
C SER A 562 -13.58 -18.54 32.66
N ILE A 563 -13.57 -18.20 33.95
CA ILE A 563 -13.29 -19.17 35.03
C ILE A 563 -14.40 -20.21 35.11
N LEU A 564 -15.67 -19.80 34.93
CA LEU A 564 -16.81 -20.71 34.90
C LEU A 564 -16.74 -21.63 33.66
N SER A 565 -16.33 -21.11 32.50
CA SER A 565 -16.02 -21.91 31.30
C SER A 565 -14.95 -22.95 31.62
N GLY A 566 -13.85 -22.55 32.27
CA GLY A 566 -12.79 -23.47 32.70
C GLY A 566 -13.27 -24.54 33.68
N ALA A 567 -14.13 -24.20 34.64
CA ALA A 567 -14.73 -25.15 35.56
C ALA A 567 -15.62 -26.17 34.81
N CYS A 568 -16.46 -25.71 33.86
CA CYS A 568 -17.30 -26.60 33.07
C CYS A 568 -16.47 -27.59 32.23
N VAL A 569 -15.45 -27.10 31.52
CA VAL A 569 -14.55 -27.95 30.70
C VAL A 569 -13.85 -28.96 31.57
N LYS A 570 -13.25 -28.54 32.68
CA LYS A 570 -12.60 -29.43 33.64
C LYS A 570 -13.55 -30.50 34.20
N GLY A 571 -14.74 -30.05 34.62
CA GLY A 571 -15.76 -30.95 35.17
C GLY A 571 -16.30 -31.97 34.17
N ILE A 572 -16.49 -31.58 32.91
CA ILE A 572 -16.94 -32.45 31.83
C ILE A 572 -15.84 -33.51 31.55
N PHE A 573 -14.56 -33.10 31.43
CA PHE A 573 -13.49 -34.09 31.22
C PHE A 573 -13.35 -35.07 32.36
N GLU A 574 -13.40 -34.62 33.61
CA GLU A 574 -13.41 -35.50 34.77
C GLU A 574 -14.63 -36.42 34.82
N PHE A 575 -15.80 -35.95 34.40
CA PHE A 575 -17.02 -36.73 34.32
C PHE A 575 -16.93 -37.83 33.26
N LEU A 576 -16.22 -37.57 32.17
CA LEU A 576 -15.90 -38.55 31.13
C LEU A 576 -14.71 -39.45 31.49
N GLY A 577 -14.05 -39.27 32.66
CA GLY A 577 -12.89 -40.04 33.05
C GLY A 577 -11.62 -39.69 32.25
N LEU A 578 -11.55 -38.53 31.69
CA LEU A 578 -10.43 -38.03 30.90
C LEU A 578 -9.53 -37.17 31.80
N ASP A 579 -8.29 -37.60 31.98
CA ASP A 579 -7.28 -36.81 32.69
C ASP A 579 -6.64 -35.82 31.71
N ARG A 580 -6.93 -34.55 31.90
CA ARG A 580 -6.44 -33.43 31.07
C ARG A 580 -5.58 -32.50 31.91
N THR A 581 -4.46 -32.08 31.34
CA THR A 581 -3.59 -31.07 31.97
C THR A 581 -4.25 -29.71 31.97
N ASP A 582 -3.87 -28.83 32.90
CA ASP A 582 -4.38 -27.46 32.92
C ASP A 582 -4.11 -26.75 31.58
N ALA A 583 -2.97 -27.00 30.91
CA ALA A 583 -2.64 -26.43 29.61
C ALA A 583 -3.65 -26.83 28.51
N GLU A 584 -4.02 -28.10 28.43
CA GLU A 584 -5.04 -28.60 27.48
C GLU A 584 -6.40 -27.96 27.79
N ILE A 585 -6.72 -27.77 29.07
CA ILE A 585 -7.98 -27.10 29.46
C ILE A 585 -7.97 -25.62 29.04
N TYR A 586 -6.84 -24.90 29.17
CA TYR A 586 -6.74 -23.52 28.71
C TYR A 586 -7.03 -23.38 27.23
N ASP A 587 -6.48 -24.25 26.40
CA ASP A 587 -6.67 -24.27 24.95
C ASP A 587 -8.13 -24.53 24.59
N VAL A 588 -8.78 -25.48 25.24
CA VAL A 588 -10.21 -25.79 25.04
C VAL A 588 -11.08 -24.61 25.47
N VAL A 589 -10.78 -23.95 26.59
CA VAL A 589 -11.53 -22.76 27.04
C VAL A 589 -11.34 -21.60 26.08
N LEU A 590 -10.14 -21.38 25.56
CA LEU A 590 -9.90 -20.34 24.55
C LEU A 590 -10.74 -20.61 23.29
N GLY A 591 -10.80 -21.87 22.84
CA GLY A 591 -11.70 -22.28 21.75
C GLY A 591 -13.18 -22.06 22.08
N MET A 592 -13.60 -22.37 23.29
CA MET A 592 -14.97 -22.14 23.77
C MET A 592 -15.38 -20.66 23.76
N GLU A 593 -14.49 -19.77 24.16
CA GLU A 593 -14.69 -18.31 24.09
C GLU A 593 -14.89 -17.83 22.63
N GLN A 594 -14.17 -18.42 21.69
CA GLN A 594 -14.36 -18.11 20.25
C GLN A 594 -15.70 -18.66 19.73
N ILE A 595 -16.09 -19.86 20.14
CA ILE A 595 -17.40 -20.47 19.79
C ILE A 595 -18.54 -19.55 20.26
N MET A 596 -18.44 -18.96 21.44
CA MET A 596 -19.42 -18.02 21.99
C MET A 596 -19.33 -16.60 21.39
N SER A 597 -18.37 -16.34 20.52
CA SER A 597 -18.11 -15.00 19.95
C SER A 597 -17.77 -13.92 20.99
N THR A 598 -17.24 -14.30 22.16
CA THR A 598 -16.88 -13.36 23.23
C THR A 598 -15.51 -12.70 23.02
N GLY A 599 -14.63 -13.30 22.20
CA GLY A 599 -13.32 -12.73 21.84
C GLY A 599 -12.38 -12.53 23.03
N GLY A 600 -12.55 -13.27 24.13
CA GLY A 600 -11.75 -13.14 25.33
C GLY A 600 -10.29 -13.55 25.15
N GLY A 601 -9.43 -13.09 26.08
CA GLY A 601 -8.06 -13.53 26.22
C GLY A 601 -7.95 -14.75 27.13
N TRP A 602 -6.72 -15.08 27.54
CA TRP A 602 -6.44 -16.28 28.35
C TRP A 602 -6.19 -16.00 29.85
N GLN A 603 -6.17 -14.74 30.28
CA GLN A 603 -5.82 -14.36 31.66
C GLN A 603 -6.78 -14.92 32.73
N ASP A 604 -8.06 -15.03 32.40
CA ASP A 604 -9.11 -15.35 33.35
C ASP A 604 -9.16 -16.84 33.67
N GLN A 605 -9.23 -17.68 32.66
CA GLN A 605 -9.24 -19.12 32.83
C GLN A 605 -7.95 -19.61 33.50
N VAL A 606 -6.77 -19.11 33.08
CA VAL A 606 -5.49 -19.47 33.72
C VAL A 606 -5.48 -18.96 35.14
N GLY A 607 -6.01 -17.75 35.39
CA GLY A 607 -6.10 -17.16 36.71
C GLY A 607 -6.90 -17.98 37.72
N GLY A 608 -8.00 -18.60 37.26
CA GLY A 608 -8.86 -19.43 38.09
C GLY A 608 -8.46 -20.91 38.19
N LEU A 609 -7.99 -21.50 37.10
CA LEU A 609 -7.61 -22.91 37.05
C LEU A 609 -6.28 -23.20 37.77
N THR A 610 -5.31 -22.27 37.72
CA THR A 610 -4.02 -22.40 38.40
C THR A 610 -4.01 -21.58 39.68
N GLU A 611 -3.76 -22.25 40.80
CA GLU A 611 -3.69 -21.61 42.12
C GLU A 611 -2.42 -20.78 42.34
N GLY A 612 -2.51 -19.81 43.27
CA GLY A 612 -1.39 -19.00 43.72
C GLY A 612 -1.17 -17.76 42.89
N ILE A 613 -0.01 -17.13 43.10
CA ILE A 613 0.47 -15.97 42.32
C ILE A 613 1.28 -16.49 41.16
N LYS A 614 1.07 -15.90 39.97
CA LYS A 614 1.72 -16.39 38.75
C LYS A 614 1.92 -15.31 37.71
N LEU A 615 3.04 -15.42 37.02
CA LEU A 615 3.32 -14.69 35.78
C LEU A 615 2.95 -15.58 34.61
N ILE A 616 2.12 -15.09 33.72
CA ILE A 616 1.66 -15.80 32.53
C ILE A 616 2.18 -15.03 31.34
N SER A 617 2.80 -15.71 30.38
CA SER A 617 3.31 -15.09 29.17
C SER A 617 3.07 -15.94 27.92
N THR A 618 2.98 -15.26 26.78
CA THR A 618 2.90 -15.88 25.45
C THR A 618 3.86 -15.20 24.49
N LYS A 619 4.27 -15.93 23.45
CA LYS A 619 4.96 -15.35 22.28
C LYS A 619 3.95 -14.87 21.24
N PRO A 620 4.34 -13.93 20.33
CA PRO A 620 3.53 -13.59 19.18
C PRO A 620 3.16 -14.83 18.35
N GLY A 621 1.93 -14.85 17.84
CA GLY A 621 1.41 -15.94 17.03
C GLY A 621 -0.08 -16.14 17.22
N ILE A 622 -0.71 -16.91 16.32
CA ILE A 622 -2.12 -17.28 16.43
C ILE A 622 -2.30 -18.30 17.55
N ALA A 623 -1.47 -19.33 17.56
CA ALA A 623 -1.42 -20.29 18.65
C ALA A 623 -0.78 -19.65 19.89
N GLN A 624 -1.57 -19.50 20.95
CA GLN A 624 -1.14 -18.90 22.21
C GLN A 624 -0.61 -19.96 23.15
N ASN A 625 0.66 -20.37 22.95
CA ASN A 625 1.33 -21.31 23.85
C ASN A 625 1.65 -20.63 25.18
N LEU A 626 0.86 -20.92 26.21
CA LEU A 626 0.94 -20.29 27.53
C LEU A 626 2.13 -20.84 28.34
N VAL A 627 2.96 -19.93 28.84
CA VAL A 627 3.98 -20.21 29.84
C VAL A 627 3.52 -19.66 31.17
N VAL A 628 3.29 -20.56 32.15
CA VAL A 628 2.77 -20.17 33.47
C VAL A 628 3.85 -20.41 34.54
N GLU A 629 4.39 -19.34 35.09
CA GLU A 629 5.42 -19.35 36.12
C GLU A 629 4.79 -19.00 37.48
N LYS A 630 4.76 -19.95 38.41
CA LYS A 630 4.29 -19.71 39.79
C LYS A 630 5.33 -18.91 40.55
N ILE A 631 4.88 -17.84 41.20
CA ILE A 631 5.73 -17.02 42.07
C ILE A 631 5.59 -17.50 43.49
N GLU A 632 6.66 -18.05 44.02
CA GLU A 632 6.71 -18.46 45.42
C GLU A 632 6.96 -17.26 46.33
N MET A 633 6.12 -17.11 47.35
CA MET A 633 6.28 -16.08 48.36
C MET A 633 6.50 -16.75 49.73
N SER A 634 7.30 -16.09 50.58
CA SER A 634 7.43 -16.49 51.98
C SER A 634 6.07 -16.40 52.71
N GLU A 635 5.89 -17.17 53.76
CA GLU A 635 4.66 -17.12 54.58
C GLU A 635 4.44 -15.72 55.19
N GLU A 636 5.51 -15.00 55.46
CA GLU A 636 5.49 -13.63 55.95
C GLU A 636 4.97 -12.66 54.88
N GLY A 637 5.47 -12.77 53.64
CA GLY A 637 4.98 -12.00 52.49
C GLY A 637 3.52 -12.30 52.13
N LYS A 638 3.09 -13.59 52.27
CA LYS A 638 1.68 -13.96 52.07
C LYS A 638 0.76 -13.33 53.14
N LYS A 639 1.28 -13.16 54.36
CA LYS A 639 0.52 -12.55 55.45
C LYS A 639 0.38 -11.03 55.22
N GLU A 640 1.47 -10.37 54.88
CA GLU A 640 1.43 -8.93 54.52
C GLU A 640 0.50 -8.62 53.34
N LEU A 641 0.47 -9.52 52.35
CA LEU A 641 -0.40 -9.36 51.20
C LEU A 641 -1.90 -9.52 51.54
N LYS A 642 -2.23 -10.17 52.65
CA LYS A 642 -3.62 -10.38 53.10
C LYS A 642 -4.15 -9.26 53.98
N GLU A 643 -3.27 -8.48 54.59
CA GLU A 643 -3.57 -7.31 55.41
C GLU A 643 -3.74 -6.06 54.54
#